data_c5a171f7ac54e5436685864b76bb47dc
#
_entry.id   c5a171f7ac54e5436685864b76bb47dc
#
_cell.length_a   1.000
_cell.length_b   1.000
_cell.length_c   1.000
_cell.angle_alpha   90.00
_cell.angle_beta   90.00
_cell.angle_gamma   90.00
#
_symmetry.space_group_name_H-M   'P 1'
#
loop_
_entity.id
_entity.type
_entity.pdbx_description
1 polymer ?
#
loop_
_entity_poly.entity_id
_entity_poly.type
_entity_poly.pdbx_seq_one_letter_code
_entity_poly.pdbx_strand_id
1 'polypeptide(L)'
;MKTCQEFVALLMLLSCLATLTTQDYPFRNVSLPWAARVDNLVSLLTLEELELQMARGGHGSAVSPAPPIPRLGVGPYSWNTECLRGVVNAGPATSFPQALGLAATFSPDLLFRVARATGLELRAKHNDYTRRGLYGDSRGLSCFSPVVNIVRDPRWGRSQETYGEDPILTGILATQFVYGLQGNHSRYILANAGCKHFDVHGGPENIPILRVKFDAQVSEVDWHQTFLPAFKACVDAGTYSIMCSYNSINGVPACANHKLLTEILRHTWGFTGYVVSDEHALERIVTQHHYLQTYPQAAAAAVNAGVSLEISGNLSQNVMMNIGDAVKAGLLEESTVRERVKPLFYTRMRHGEFDPASMNPYTKLNLSIIQSPAHQALTLEAAMKSFVLLKNQNGFLPIKRNFNHVAVVGPMSNTKGVLYGSYSPTVNRTLTVTPAEGLAQLAIKATSANGCKDLQCDEYDATQIHKATAGADIIFVCLGTGASIESENRDRPDVDLPGGQLVLLKDAVTFGKGAHVVLLLFNAGPLNVTWADQNPSVSAIMECWFPAQSTGTALLHVLTNESGTSSPAGRLPSTWPLLADDIPNMVNYSMSGRTYRYSNAPALYPFGFGLSYTTFRYSDLVVPKTLTPGHDMTLSVTVTNTGNLTADEVTQIYVEWVQTSVATPRLQLVAVTRTTTAPGQGNTLHFTVPARHFAIYTSSGWASLQCTMRVYAGGQQPNQTPNVGSNVLAADVIVIK
;
A
#
# COMPACT_ATOMS: atom_id res chain seq x y z
N MET A 1 -42.90 56.74 24.76
CA MET A 1 -43.41 55.37 24.94
C MET A 1 -43.78 54.64 23.66
N LYS A 2 -44.25 55.30 22.58
CA LYS A 2 -44.54 54.62 21.30
C LYS A 2 -43.30 54.08 20.54
N THR A 3 -42.15 54.75 20.58
CA THR A 3 -40.92 54.35 19.91
C THR A 3 -40.25 53.09 20.53
N CYS A 4 -40.49 52.82 21.81
CA CYS A 4 -39.91 51.64 22.45
C CYS A 4 -40.70 50.34 22.16
N GLN A 5 -42.03 50.47 21.93
CA GLN A 5 -42.87 49.35 21.57
C GLN A 5 -42.68 48.90 20.09
N GLU A 6 -42.42 49.86 19.20
CA GLU A 6 -42.10 49.54 17.79
C GLU A 6 -40.71 48.90 17.63
N PHE A 7 -39.73 49.27 18.46
CA PHE A 7 -38.39 48.65 18.48
C PHE A 7 -38.41 47.22 19.06
N VAL A 8 -39.25 46.98 20.09
CA VAL A 8 -39.45 45.64 20.66
C VAL A 8 -40.21 44.72 19.72
N ALA A 9 -41.23 45.27 18.99
CA ALA A 9 -41.95 44.52 17.97
C ALA A 9 -41.05 44.18 16.76
N LEU A 10 -40.18 45.11 16.34
CA LEU A 10 -39.20 44.86 15.26
C LEU A 10 -38.13 43.85 15.69
N LEU A 11 -37.66 43.89 16.96
CA LEU A 11 -36.74 42.87 17.49
C LEU A 11 -37.42 41.50 17.67
N MET A 12 -38.71 41.45 18.00
CA MET A 12 -39.45 40.19 18.04
C MET A 12 -39.76 39.67 16.62
N LEU A 13 -40.06 40.54 15.67
CA LEU A 13 -40.15 40.12 14.27
C LEU A 13 -38.80 39.68 13.65
N LEU A 14 -37.70 40.32 14.00
CA LEU A 14 -36.34 39.90 13.62
C LEU A 14 -35.92 38.61 14.35
N SER A 15 -36.36 38.39 15.57
CA SER A 15 -36.13 37.11 16.29
C SER A 15 -37.03 35.98 15.79
N CYS A 16 -38.24 36.28 15.28
CA CYS A 16 -39.08 35.30 14.62
C CYS A 16 -38.63 35.01 13.15
N LEU A 17 -37.95 35.95 12.50
CA LEU A 17 -37.30 35.72 11.19
C LEU A 17 -35.95 35.01 11.31
N ALA A 18 -35.35 34.98 12.50
CA ALA A 18 -34.10 34.24 12.77
C ALA A 18 -34.31 32.77 13.20
N THR A 19 -35.53 32.35 13.45
CA THR A 19 -35.91 30.94 13.34
C THR A 19 -36.25 30.64 11.87
N LEU A 20 -35.27 30.73 10.98
CA LEU A 20 -35.26 29.91 9.80
C LEU A 20 -35.47 28.47 10.30
N THR A 21 -36.72 28.00 10.23
CA THR A 21 -37.00 26.58 10.29
C THR A 21 -36.03 25.93 9.33
N THR A 22 -35.09 25.17 9.85
CA THR A 22 -34.31 24.22 9.02
C THR A 22 -35.40 23.41 8.35
N GLN A 23 -35.66 23.71 7.07
CA GLN A 23 -36.66 23.00 6.28
C GLN A 23 -36.28 21.52 6.46
N ASP A 24 -37.24 20.70 6.94
CA ASP A 24 -37.02 19.29 7.24
C ASP A 24 -36.89 18.53 5.92
N TYR A 25 -35.73 18.74 5.26
CA TYR A 25 -35.40 18.02 4.04
C TYR A 25 -35.31 16.51 4.32
N PRO A 26 -35.92 15.66 3.48
CA PRO A 26 -35.84 14.21 3.62
C PRO A 26 -34.42 13.68 3.75
N PHE A 27 -33.40 14.31 3.14
CA PHE A 27 -32.01 13.87 3.27
C PHE A 27 -31.46 13.98 4.71
N ARG A 28 -32.08 14.78 5.59
CA ARG A 28 -31.71 14.88 7.02
C ARG A 28 -32.48 13.92 7.91
N ASN A 29 -33.52 13.27 7.40
CA ASN A 29 -34.30 12.32 8.17
C ASN A 29 -33.52 10.99 8.31
N VAL A 30 -33.00 10.74 9.51
CA VAL A 30 -32.16 9.57 9.82
C VAL A 30 -32.91 8.23 9.76
N SER A 31 -34.26 8.24 9.73
CA SER A 31 -35.08 7.04 9.61
C SER A 31 -35.24 6.56 8.15
N LEU A 32 -34.95 7.42 7.17
CA LEU A 32 -35.03 7.04 5.77
C LEU A 32 -33.81 6.22 5.32
N PRO A 33 -33.98 5.30 4.34
CA PRO A 33 -32.89 4.61 3.70
C PRO A 33 -31.88 5.58 3.08
N TRP A 34 -30.59 5.19 3.10
CA TRP A 34 -29.50 6.01 2.54
C TRP A 34 -29.77 6.47 1.10
N ALA A 35 -30.24 5.55 0.23
CA ALA A 35 -30.53 5.86 -1.15
C ALA A 35 -31.58 6.98 -1.29
N ALA A 36 -32.68 6.90 -0.56
CA ALA A 36 -33.72 7.94 -0.57
C ALA A 36 -33.20 9.31 -0.10
N ARG A 37 -32.30 9.32 0.89
CA ARG A 37 -31.67 10.54 1.39
C ARG A 37 -30.74 11.15 0.35
N VAL A 38 -29.89 10.33 -0.29
CA VAL A 38 -28.96 10.75 -1.35
C VAL A 38 -29.76 11.27 -2.56
N ASP A 39 -30.77 10.53 -3.03
CA ASP A 39 -31.61 10.92 -4.15
C ASP A 39 -32.30 12.26 -3.90
N ASN A 40 -32.84 12.46 -2.70
CA ASN A 40 -33.44 13.74 -2.33
C ASN A 40 -32.43 14.88 -2.37
N LEU A 41 -31.24 14.72 -1.73
CA LEU A 41 -30.22 15.76 -1.72
C LEU A 41 -29.78 16.12 -3.14
N VAL A 42 -29.45 15.11 -3.96
CA VAL A 42 -28.94 15.32 -5.33
C VAL A 42 -30.01 15.93 -6.24
N SER A 43 -31.32 15.61 -6.04
CA SER A 43 -32.40 16.21 -6.81
C SER A 43 -32.57 17.71 -6.56
N LEU A 44 -32.12 18.21 -5.42
CA LEU A 44 -32.17 19.62 -5.03
C LEU A 44 -31.01 20.46 -5.60
N LEU A 45 -29.96 19.84 -6.11
CA LEU A 45 -28.76 20.54 -6.60
C LEU A 45 -28.98 21.11 -8.00
N THR A 46 -28.44 22.31 -8.23
CA THR A 46 -28.32 22.87 -9.59
C THR A 46 -27.14 22.21 -10.33
N LEU A 47 -27.11 22.33 -11.66
CA LEU A 47 -26.00 21.80 -12.47
C LEU A 47 -24.67 22.42 -12.05
N GLU A 48 -24.62 23.73 -11.76
CA GLU A 48 -23.39 24.39 -11.25
C GLU A 48 -22.95 23.84 -9.91
N GLU A 49 -23.88 23.58 -8.97
CA GLU A 49 -23.54 22.95 -7.69
C GLU A 49 -23.03 21.53 -7.87
N LEU A 50 -23.61 20.74 -8.80
CA LEU A 50 -23.11 19.41 -9.13
C LEU A 50 -21.68 19.46 -9.67
N GLU A 51 -21.43 20.35 -10.63
CA GLU A 51 -20.10 20.59 -11.23
C GLU A 51 -19.06 20.94 -10.15
N LEU A 52 -19.37 21.90 -9.28
CA LEU A 52 -18.48 22.32 -8.20
C LEU A 52 -18.18 21.19 -7.18
N GLN A 53 -19.14 20.30 -6.90
CA GLN A 53 -18.91 19.16 -6.02
C GLN A 53 -17.98 18.10 -6.68
N MET A 54 -18.04 17.95 -8.00
CA MET A 54 -17.19 17.02 -8.75
C MET A 54 -15.79 17.58 -9.05
N ALA A 55 -15.67 18.89 -9.22
CA ALA A 55 -14.43 19.56 -9.62
C ALA A 55 -13.46 19.89 -8.46
N ARG A 56 -13.91 19.86 -7.20
CA ARG A 56 -13.19 20.45 -6.07
C ARG A 56 -12.62 19.40 -5.12
N GLY A 57 -11.98 18.35 -5.68
CA GLY A 57 -11.29 17.30 -4.92
C GLY A 57 -9.78 17.50 -4.72
N GLY A 58 -9.22 18.54 -5.34
CA GLY A 58 -7.76 18.67 -5.55
C GLY A 58 -6.95 19.28 -4.42
N HIS A 59 -5.69 19.61 -4.75
CA HIS A 59 -4.72 20.24 -3.86
C HIS A 59 -4.79 21.77 -3.89
N GLY A 60 -4.57 22.40 -2.74
CA GLY A 60 -4.49 23.85 -2.60
C GLY A 60 -5.87 24.55 -2.50
N SER A 61 -5.85 25.78 -1.98
CA SER A 61 -7.06 26.52 -1.64
C SER A 61 -7.92 26.91 -2.85
N ALA A 62 -7.37 26.90 -4.05
CA ALA A 62 -8.12 27.22 -5.27
C ALA A 62 -9.05 26.08 -5.70
N VAL A 63 -8.71 24.83 -5.41
CA VAL A 63 -9.40 23.60 -5.87
C VAL A 63 -9.87 22.70 -4.73
N SER A 64 -9.71 23.10 -3.50
CA SER A 64 -10.15 22.42 -2.27
C SER A 64 -10.52 23.47 -1.22
N PRO A 65 -11.50 23.21 -0.35
CA PRO A 65 -12.45 22.09 -0.31
C PRO A 65 -13.57 22.20 -1.37
N ALA A 66 -14.37 21.13 -1.51
CA ALA A 66 -15.66 21.25 -2.19
C ALA A 66 -16.51 22.31 -1.47
N PRO A 67 -17.13 23.27 -2.20
CA PRO A 67 -17.75 24.43 -1.59
C PRO A 67 -19.00 24.04 -0.79
N PRO A 68 -19.40 24.85 0.20
CA PRO A 68 -20.67 24.67 0.89
C PRO A 68 -21.87 24.94 -0.05
N ILE A 69 -23.02 24.39 0.31
CA ILE A 69 -24.32 24.70 -0.34
C ILE A 69 -25.23 25.31 0.73
N PRO A 70 -25.08 26.64 1.01
CA PRO A 70 -25.70 27.28 2.16
C PRO A 70 -27.23 27.17 2.19
N ARG A 71 -27.91 27.25 1.02
CA ARG A 71 -29.36 27.14 0.94
C ARG A 71 -29.93 25.78 1.41
N LEU A 72 -29.09 24.74 1.43
CA LEU A 72 -29.42 23.39 1.92
C LEU A 72 -28.77 23.11 3.30
N GLY A 73 -28.02 24.06 3.84
CA GLY A 73 -27.25 23.88 5.07
C GLY A 73 -26.15 22.82 4.96
N VAL A 74 -25.61 22.58 3.76
CA VAL A 74 -24.51 21.64 3.51
C VAL A 74 -23.18 22.39 3.66
N GLY A 75 -22.29 21.90 4.49
CA GLY A 75 -20.98 22.49 4.75
C GLY A 75 -19.94 22.20 3.65
N PRO A 76 -18.77 22.86 3.70
CA PRO A 76 -17.64 22.53 2.82
C PRO A 76 -17.11 21.11 3.15
N TYR A 77 -16.45 20.46 2.17
CA TYR A 77 -15.94 19.10 2.36
C TYR A 77 -14.55 18.91 1.77
N SER A 78 -13.65 18.30 2.55
CA SER A 78 -12.27 18.00 2.16
C SER A 78 -12.19 16.56 1.68
N TRP A 79 -11.74 16.35 0.43
CA TRP A 79 -11.62 15.01 -0.16
C TRP A 79 -10.21 14.45 -0.06
N ASN A 80 -9.20 15.28 -0.33
CA ASN A 80 -7.82 14.83 -0.54
C ASN A 80 -7.10 14.53 0.78
N THR A 81 -6.81 13.25 1.02
CA THR A 81 -6.01 12.76 2.15
C THR A 81 -5.29 11.47 1.76
N GLU A 82 -4.04 11.32 2.20
CA GLU A 82 -3.21 10.14 1.98
C GLU A 82 -2.95 9.39 3.29
N CYS A 83 -3.08 8.05 3.27
CA CYS A 83 -3.08 7.24 4.48
C CYS A 83 -2.32 5.90 4.34
N LEU A 84 -1.33 5.80 3.45
CA LEU A 84 -0.68 4.52 3.13
C LEU A 84 -0.16 3.78 4.38
N ARG A 85 0.38 4.52 5.34
CA ARG A 85 1.03 3.99 6.54
C ARG A 85 1.08 5.01 7.69
N GLY A 86 -0.02 5.70 7.89
CA GLY A 86 -0.22 6.84 8.77
C GLY A 86 -0.74 8.04 7.99
N VAL A 87 -1.15 9.10 8.67
CA VAL A 87 -1.78 10.28 8.06
C VAL A 87 -0.71 11.20 7.48
N VAL A 88 -0.68 11.33 6.15
CA VAL A 88 0.33 12.09 5.42
C VAL A 88 -0.02 13.59 5.42
N ASN A 89 1.00 14.45 5.49
CA ASN A 89 0.90 15.93 5.39
C ASN A 89 -0.09 16.60 6.36
N ALA A 90 -0.45 15.92 7.44
CA ALA A 90 -1.39 16.42 8.45
C ALA A 90 -0.73 16.75 9.80
N GLY A 91 0.57 17.05 9.81
CA GLY A 91 1.36 17.24 11.03
C GLY A 91 1.69 15.92 11.74
N PRO A 92 1.92 15.92 13.06
CA PRO A 92 2.31 14.71 13.80
C PRO A 92 1.30 13.58 13.63
N ALA A 93 1.78 12.38 13.32
CA ALA A 93 1.01 11.13 13.27
C ALA A 93 1.96 9.94 13.49
N THR A 94 1.43 8.78 13.85
CA THR A 94 2.24 7.56 13.94
C THR A 94 2.69 7.16 12.54
N SER A 95 3.99 6.93 12.37
CA SER A 95 4.58 6.48 11.11
C SER A 95 4.90 5.00 11.20
N PHE A 96 4.13 4.21 10.48
CA PHE A 96 4.37 2.77 10.34
C PHE A 96 5.41 2.48 9.24
N PRO A 97 5.96 1.26 9.15
CA PRO A 97 6.79 0.86 8.03
C PRO A 97 6.10 1.08 6.68
N GLN A 98 6.88 1.29 5.63
CA GLN A 98 6.36 1.45 4.27
C GLN A 98 5.57 0.20 3.82
N ALA A 99 4.62 0.39 2.90
CA ALA A 99 3.66 -0.64 2.50
C ALA A 99 4.33 -1.96 2.07
N LEU A 100 5.43 -1.89 1.31
CA LEU A 100 6.18 -3.08 0.90
C LEU A 100 6.80 -3.82 2.10
N GLY A 101 7.29 -3.09 3.12
CA GLY A 101 7.74 -3.68 4.39
C GLY A 101 6.58 -4.28 5.19
N LEU A 102 5.40 -3.64 5.20
CA LEU A 102 4.21 -4.24 5.80
C LEU A 102 3.78 -5.51 5.06
N ALA A 103 3.92 -5.57 3.74
CA ALA A 103 3.66 -6.77 2.95
C ALA A 103 4.64 -7.90 3.30
N ALA A 104 5.91 -7.57 3.55
CA ALA A 104 6.92 -8.56 3.97
C ALA A 104 6.57 -9.26 5.29
N THR A 105 5.65 -8.72 6.08
CA THR A 105 5.17 -9.41 7.28
C THR A 105 4.30 -10.62 6.96
N PHE A 106 3.71 -10.70 5.79
CA PHE A 106 2.70 -11.71 5.41
C PHE A 106 1.62 -11.87 6.48
N SER A 107 1.24 -10.78 7.14
CA SER A 107 0.32 -10.77 8.29
C SER A 107 -0.90 -9.90 8.02
N PRO A 108 -2.02 -10.49 7.58
CA PRO A 108 -3.28 -9.76 7.38
C PRO A 108 -3.76 -9.05 8.65
N ASP A 109 -3.65 -9.70 9.81
CA ASP A 109 -4.02 -9.10 11.12
C ASP A 109 -3.21 -7.84 11.44
N LEU A 110 -1.89 -7.89 11.24
CA LEU A 110 -1.04 -6.73 11.50
C LEU A 110 -1.43 -5.54 10.62
N LEU A 111 -1.69 -5.81 9.33
CA LEU A 111 -2.12 -4.76 8.41
C LEU A 111 -3.48 -4.16 8.79
N PHE A 112 -4.43 -5.00 9.22
CA PHE A 112 -5.71 -4.53 9.77
C PHE A 112 -5.49 -3.57 10.95
N ARG A 113 -4.63 -3.95 11.92
CA ARG A 113 -4.34 -3.12 13.11
C ARG A 113 -3.65 -1.81 12.74
N VAL A 114 -2.71 -1.82 11.80
CA VAL A 114 -2.03 -0.62 11.29
C VAL A 114 -3.02 0.32 10.60
N ALA A 115 -3.86 -0.20 9.71
CA ALA A 115 -4.90 0.58 9.03
C ALA A 115 -5.93 1.14 10.02
N ARG A 116 -6.31 0.36 11.04
CA ARG A 116 -7.22 0.80 12.10
C ARG A 116 -6.63 1.95 12.92
N ALA A 117 -5.36 1.85 13.31
CA ALA A 117 -4.66 2.92 14.03
C ALA A 117 -4.58 4.21 13.19
N THR A 118 -4.26 4.07 11.90
CA THR A 118 -4.24 5.19 10.94
C THR A 118 -5.61 5.86 10.84
N GLY A 119 -6.69 5.08 10.69
CA GLY A 119 -8.06 5.60 10.63
C GLY A 119 -8.51 6.32 11.89
N LEU A 120 -8.12 5.81 13.07
CA LEU A 120 -8.41 6.45 14.36
C LEU A 120 -7.71 7.81 14.49
N GLU A 121 -6.43 7.89 14.14
CA GLU A 121 -5.68 9.15 14.17
C GLU A 121 -6.22 10.16 13.15
N LEU A 122 -6.57 9.70 11.94
CA LEU A 122 -7.18 10.54 10.93
C LEU A 122 -8.51 11.12 11.41
N ARG A 123 -9.40 10.29 11.94
CA ARG A 123 -10.70 10.74 12.47
C ARG A 123 -10.54 11.76 13.60
N ALA A 124 -9.60 11.53 14.51
CA ALA A 124 -9.30 12.47 15.59
C ALA A 124 -8.85 13.85 15.06
N LYS A 125 -7.97 13.85 14.05
CA LYS A 125 -7.51 15.07 13.37
C LYS A 125 -8.66 15.78 12.65
N HIS A 126 -9.46 15.04 11.88
CA HIS A 126 -10.63 15.58 11.19
C HIS A 126 -11.61 16.22 12.14
N ASN A 127 -11.92 15.58 13.28
CA ASN A 127 -12.80 16.14 14.30
C ASN A 127 -12.26 17.47 14.85
N ASP A 128 -10.94 17.57 15.07
CA ASP A 128 -10.30 18.81 15.50
C ASP A 128 -10.36 19.91 14.43
N TYR A 129 -10.03 19.57 13.18
CA TYR A 129 -10.10 20.51 12.06
C TYR A 129 -11.52 21.05 11.84
N THR A 130 -12.52 20.17 11.79
CA THR A 130 -13.92 20.55 11.61
C THR A 130 -14.42 21.46 12.74
N ARG A 131 -14.09 21.15 14.00
CA ARG A 131 -14.44 21.98 15.17
C ARG A 131 -13.82 23.39 15.09
N ARG A 132 -12.67 23.51 14.43
CA ARG A 132 -11.96 24.78 14.21
C ARG A 132 -12.34 25.45 12.88
N GLY A 133 -13.28 24.89 12.11
CA GLY A 133 -13.67 25.41 10.80
C GLY A 133 -12.58 25.31 9.73
N LEU A 134 -11.63 24.37 9.87
CA LEU A 134 -10.50 24.19 8.96
C LEU A 134 -10.80 23.06 7.95
N TYR A 135 -10.78 23.41 6.69
CA TYR A 135 -10.98 22.50 5.56
C TYR A 135 -9.81 22.60 4.55
N GLY A 136 -9.73 21.69 3.60
CA GLY A 136 -8.69 21.66 2.58
C GLY A 136 -7.86 20.37 2.65
N ASP A 137 -6.65 20.42 2.10
CA ASP A 137 -5.76 19.25 1.97
C ASP A 137 -5.45 18.60 3.30
N SER A 138 -5.39 17.26 3.29
CA SER A 138 -5.05 16.41 4.43
C SER A 138 -5.93 16.61 5.67
N ARG A 139 -7.16 17.13 5.49
CA ARG A 139 -8.12 17.40 6.58
C ARG A 139 -9.42 16.61 6.46
N GLY A 140 -9.55 15.85 5.36
CA GLY A 140 -10.72 15.00 5.07
C GLY A 140 -10.65 13.62 5.71
N LEU A 141 -11.63 12.79 5.33
CA LEU A 141 -11.77 11.40 5.75
C LEU A 141 -11.67 10.43 4.57
N SER A 142 -11.40 10.93 3.37
CA SER A 142 -11.20 10.12 2.17
C SER A 142 -9.72 9.83 1.99
N CYS A 143 -9.31 8.63 2.31
CA CYS A 143 -7.93 8.17 2.12
C CYS A 143 -7.76 7.59 0.72
N PHE A 144 -6.88 8.16 -0.09
CA PHE A 144 -6.50 7.58 -1.39
C PHE A 144 -5.44 6.50 -1.18
N SER A 145 -5.87 5.43 -0.55
CA SER A 145 -5.06 4.30 -0.08
C SER A 145 -5.96 3.07 0.11
N PRO A 146 -5.44 1.83 -0.09
CA PRO A 146 -4.06 1.43 -0.36
C PRO A 146 -3.67 1.52 -1.83
N VAL A 147 -2.35 1.43 -2.12
CA VAL A 147 -1.83 1.19 -3.46
C VAL A 147 -1.76 -0.32 -3.69
N VAL A 148 -2.55 -0.82 -4.64
CA VAL A 148 -2.68 -2.26 -4.91
C VAL A 148 -2.17 -2.67 -6.29
N ASN A 149 -1.39 -1.80 -6.93
CA ASN A 149 -0.68 -2.10 -8.16
C ASN A 149 0.39 -3.17 -7.92
N ILE A 150 0.67 -3.96 -8.95
CA ILE A 150 1.59 -5.10 -8.88
C ILE A 150 3.00 -4.68 -9.27
N VAL A 151 3.98 -5.01 -8.44
CA VAL A 151 5.41 -4.83 -8.74
C VAL A 151 5.82 -5.83 -9.81
N ARG A 152 5.74 -5.43 -11.07
CA ARG A 152 6.12 -6.25 -12.23
C ARG A 152 7.54 -5.99 -12.71
N ASP A 153 8.12 -4.87 -12.31
CA ASP A 153 9.48 -4.47 -12.65
C ASP A 153 10.22 -3.99 -11.39
N PRO A 154 11.39 -4.56 -11.07
CA PRO A 154 12.13 -4.23 -9.85
C PRO A 154 12.70 -2.81 -9.82
N ARG A 155 12.72 -2.10 -10.96
CA ARG A 155 13.22 -0.72 -11.09
C ARG A 155 12.13 0.33 -10.87
N TRP A 156 10.86 -0.07 -10.80
CA TRP A 156 9.74 0.87 -10.67
C TRP A 156 9.81 1.66 -9.36
N GLY A 157 9.83 3.00 -9.47
CA GLY A 157 10.06 3.92 -8.35
C GLY A 157 9.00 3.90 -7.25
N ARG A 158 7.74 3.49 -7.56
CA ARG A 158 6.64 3.40 -6.59
C ARG A 158 6.44 2.01 -5.98
N SER A 159 7.37 1.08 -6.20
CA SER A 159 7.31 -0.27 -5.59
C SER A 159 7.12 -0.21 -4.08
N GLN A 160 7.74 0.77 -3.40
CA GLN A 160 7.62 0.94 -1.94
C GLN A 160 6.19 1.15 -1.43
N GLU A 161 5.29 1.71 -2.27
CA GLU A 161 3.91 2.03 -1.88
C GLU A 161 2.97 0.82 -1.97
N THR A 162 3.42 -0.29 -2.57
CA THR A 162 2.63 -1.47 -2.92
C THR A 162 2.80 -2.62 -1.95
N TYR A 163 2.03 -3.68 -2.15
CA TYR A 163 2.16 -4.94 -1.40
C TYR A 163 2.92 -6.04 -2.17
N GLY A 164 3.68 -5.69 -3.22
CA GLY A 164 4.57 -6.60 -3.92
C GLY A 164 4.08 -7.10 -5.28
N GLU A 165 4.62 -8.24 -5.70
CA GLU A 165 4.43 -8.76 -7.06
C GLU A 165 3.27 -9.76 -7.20
N ASP A 166 2.71 -10.26 -6.08
CA ASP A 166 1.67 -11.27 -6.11
C ASP A 166 0.26 -10.67 -5.95
N PRO A 167 -0.65 -10.89 -6.91
CA PRO A 167 -1.99 -10.32 -6.86
C PRO A 167 -2.88 -10.88 -5.74
N ILE A 168 -2.65 -12.12 -5.29
CA ILE A 168 -3.44 -12.74 -4.22
C ILE A 168 -2.98 -12.20 -2.87
N LEU A 169 -1.67 -12.17 -2.59
CA LEU A 169 -1.14 -11.55 -1.37
C LEU A 169 -1.60 -10.09 -1.27
N THR A 170 -1.45 -9.34 -2.37
CA THR A 170 -1.89 -7.94 -2.44
C THR A 170 -3.38 -7.81 -2.14
N GLY A 171 -4.23 -8.67 -2.73
CA GLY A 171 -5.66 -8.67 -2.47
C GLY A 171 -6.04 -9.02 -1.02
N ILE A 172 -5.36 -10.01 -0.41
CA ILE A 172 -5.56 -10.38 1.00
C ILE A 172 -5.22 -9.20 1.92
N LEU A 173 -4.07 -8.56 1.69
CA LEU A 173 -3.61 -7.43 2.50
C LEU A 173 -4.48 -6.19 2.30
N ALA A 174 -4.85 -5.87 1.05
CA ALA A 174 -5.74 -4.76 0.72
C ALA A 174 -7.11 -4.91 1.39
N THR A 175 -7.69 -6.10 1.41
CA THR A 175 -8.93 -6.40 2.11
C THR A 175 -8.85 -6.01 3.59
N GLN A 176 -7.77 -6.37 4.26
CA GLN A 176 -7.57 -6.05 5.67
C GLN A 176 -7.30 -4.57 5.92
N PHE A 177 -6.61 -3.92 5.00
CA PHE A 177 -6.44 -2.46 5.05
C PHE A 177 -7.78 -1.74 4.96
N VAL A 178 -8.64 -2.11 4.01
CA VAL A 178 -9.98 -1.53 3.84
C VAL A 178 -10.81 -1.73 5.11
N TYR A 179 -10.85 -2.94 5.66
CA TYR A 179 -11.60 -3.22 6.89
C TYR A 179 -11.07 -2.42 8.08
N GLY A 180 -9.76 -2.37 8.27
CA GLY A 180 -9.14 -1.63 9.36
C GLY A 180 -9.43 -0.13 9.28
N LEU A 181 -9.21 0.47 8.12
CA LEU A 181 -9.38 1.91 7.90
C LEU A 181 -10.85 2.36 8.02
N GLN A 182 -11.78 1.57 7.45
CA GLN A 182 -13.21 1.91 7.43
C GLN A 182 -13.91 1.59 8.75
N GLY A 183 -13.37 0.64 9.53
CA GLY A 183 -13.97 0.19 10.78
C GLY A 183 -15.20 -0.68 10.55
N ASN A 184 -15.84 -1.07 11.67
CA ASN A 184 -16.91 -2.08 11.66
C ASN A 184 -18.27 -1.58 12.18
N HIS A 185 -18.46 -0.25 12.30
CA HIS A 185 -19.74 0.26 12.75
C HIS A 185 -20.79 0.16 11.64
N SER A 186 -21.98 -0.39 11.96
CA SER A 186 -23.03 -0.70 10.97
C SER A 186 -23.52 0.52 10.18
N ARG A 187 -23.62 1.68 10.83
CA ARG A 187 -24.15 2.91 10.24
C ARG A 187 -23.07 3.83 9.69
N TYR A 188 -21.94 3.97 10.37
CA TYR A 188 -20.91 4.96 10.04
C TYR A 188 -19.58 4.30 9.73
N ILE A 189 -18.79 4.91 8.86
CA ILE A 189 -17.40 4.54 8.62
C ILE A 189 -16.47 5.50 9.36
N LEU A 190 -15.31 4.99 9.76
CA LEU A 190 -14.27 5.75 10.45
C LEU A 190 -13.60 6.74 9.50
N ALA A 191 -13.14 6.25 8.36
CA ALA A 191 -12.66 6.94 7.18
C ALA A 191 -12.98 6.07 5.97
N ASN A 192 -12.93 6.55 4.73
CA ASN A 192 -13.05 5.66 3.58
C ASN A 192 -11.71 5.33 2.95
N ALA A 193 -11.56 4.07 2.53
CA ALA A 193 -10.46 3.64 1.68
C ALA A 193 -10.72 4.00 0.22
N GLY A 194 -9.65 4.26 -0.53
CA GLY A 194 -9.66 4.52 -1.97
C GLY A 194 -8.50 3.79 -2.63
N CYS A 195 -8.75 2.58 -3.14
CA CYS A 195 -7.72 1.77 -3.76
C CYS A 195 -7.22 2.39 -5.06
N LYS A 196 -5.91 2.40 -5.26
CA LYS A 196 -5.25 3.08 -6.38
C LYS A 196 -4.06 2.28 -6.91
N HIS A 197 -3.59 2.55 -8.13
CA HIS A 197 -4.14 3.39 -9.19
C HIS A 197 -4.76 2.47 -10.25
N PHE A 198 -6.03 2.61 -10.53
CA PHE A 198 -6.84 1.73 -11.37
C PHE A 198 -6.79 2.16 -12.82
N ASP A 199 -6.07 1.47 -13.73
CA ASP A 199 -5.45 0.19 -13.56
C ASP A 199 -4.20 0.08 -14.45
N VAL A 200 -3.53 -1.09 -14.45
CA VAL A 200 -2.36 -1.39 -15.29
C VAL A 200 -1.23 -0.36 -15.11
N HIS A 201 -1.00 0.07 -13.87
CA HIS A 201 0.04 1.00 -13.48
C HIS A 201 1.10 0.27 -12.64
N GLY A 202 2.28 0.05 -13.20
CA GLY A 202 3.41 -0.68 -12.59
C GLY A 202 4.75 -0.30 -13.23
N GLY A 203 4.96 1.00 -13.46
CA GLY A 203 6.04 1.59 -14.22
C GLY A 203 5.76 1.62 -15.73
N PRO A 204 6.41 2.53 -16.45
CA PRO A 204 7.38 3.51 -15.99
C PRO A 204 6.76 4.71 -15.27
N GLU A 205 7.56 5.36 -14.39
CA GLU A 205 7.28 6.69 -13.89
C GLU A 205 7.84 7.76 -14.84
N ASN A 206 9.13 7.61 -15.21
CA ASN A 206 9.84 8.56 -16.05
C ASN A 206 10.84 7.93 -17.02
N ILE A 207 11.24 6.68 -16.87
CA ILE A 207 12.22 5.98 -17.70
C ILE A 207 11.62 4.68 -18.26
N PRO A 208 11.58 4.46 -19.59
CA PRO A 208 12.09 5.32 -20.67
C PRO A 208 11.10 6.38 -21.14
N ILE A 209 9.89 6.42 -20.58
CA ILE A 209 8.81 7.35 -20.95
C ILE A 209 8.07 7.83 -19.70
N LEU A 210 7.57 9.06 -19.72
CA LEU A 210 6.77 9.61 -18.64
C LEU A 210 5.43 8.85 -18.49
N ARG A 211 5.05 8.48 -17.27
CA ARG A 211 3.80 7.77 -16.94
C ARG A 211 2.55 8.42 -17.53
N VAL A 212 2.53 9.75 -17.60
CA VAL A 212 1.40 10.55 -18.12
C VAL A 212 1.27 10.54 -19.64
N LYS A 213 2.21 9.91 -20.37
CA LYS A 213 2.18 9.71 -21.82
C LYS A 213 2.13 8.23 -22.18
N PHE A 214 2.27 7.37 -21.19
CA PHE A 214 2.44 5.95 -21.42
C PHE A 214 1.09 5.29 -21.76
N ASP A 215 1.12 4.43 -22.77
CA ASP A 215 0.01 3.56 -23.15
C ASP A 215 0.42 2.10 -22.90
N ALA A 216 -0.16 1.49 -21.87
CA ALA A 216 0.09 0.12 -21.48
C ALA A 216 -0.64 -0.84 -22.41
N GLN A 217 0.11 -1.55 -23.28
CA GLN A 217 -0.43 -2.60 -24.12
C GLN A 217 -0.45 -3.92 -23.35
N VAL A 218 -1.62 -4.33 -22.88
CA VAL A 218 -1.81 -5.52 -22.05
C VAL A 218 -2.80 -6.50 -22.69
N SER A 219 -2.48 -7.80 -22.64
CA SER A 219 -3.41 -8.85 -23.07
C SER A 219 -4.57 -8.97 -22.07
N GLU A 220 -5.75 -9.43 -22.54
CA GLU A 220 -6.90 -9.71 -21.64
C GLU A 220 -6.51 -10.72 -20.54
N VAL A 221 -5.68 -11.71 -20.87
CA VAL A 221 -5.22 -12.72 -19.91
C VAL A 221 -4.37 -12.08 -18.82
N ASP A 222 -3.35 -11.31 -19.18
CA ASP A 222 -2.49 -10.64 -18.19
C ASP A 222 -3.26 -9.60 -17.38
N TRP A 223 -4.18 -8.87 -18.03
CA TRP A 223 -5.01 -7.88 -17.36
C TRP A 223 -5.87 -8.52 -16.26
N HIS A 224 -6.62 -9.57 -16.62
CA HIS A 224 -7.51 -10.25 -15.68
C HIS A 224 -6.78 -11.09 -14.63
N GLN A 225 -5.64 -11.72 -14.94
CA GLN A 225 -4.93 -12.60 -14.01
C GLN A 225 -3.93 -11.89 -13.11
N THR A 226 -3.50 -10.67 -13.47
CA THR A 226 -2.44 -9.97 -12.74
C THR A 226 -2.86 -8.62 -12.18
N PHE A 227 -3.45 -7.74 -13.01
CA PHE A 227 -3.67 -6.35 -12.61
C PHE A 227 -5.02 -6.14 -11.90
N LEU A 228 -6.08 -6.75 -12.38
CA LEU A 228 -7.44 -6.60 -11.83
C LEU A 228 -7.71 -7.27 -10.47
N PRO A 229 -7.11 -8.43 -10.09
CA PRO A 229 -7.56 -9.20 -8.92
C PRO A 229 -7.45 -8.46 -7.59
N ALA A 230 -6.40 -7.65 -7.38
CA ALA A 230 -6.22 -6.89 -6.15
C ALA A 230 -7.27 -5.77 -6.01
N PHE A 231 -7.65 -5.11 -7.10
CA PHE A 231 -8.75 -4.14 -7.11
C PHE A 231 -10.10 -4.81 -6.88
N LYS A 232 -10.33 -5.99 -7.44
CA LYS A 232 -11.54 -6.78 -7.15
C LYS A 232 -11.65 -7.10 -5.67
N ALA A 233 -10.53 -7.47 -5.02
CA ALA A 233 -10.51 -7.70 -3.57
C ALA A 233 -10.85 -6.43 -2.75
N CYS A 234 -10.41 -5.25 -3.19
CA CYS A 234 -10.82 -3.97 -2.61
C CYS A 234 -12.34 -3.73 -2.73
N VAL A 235 -12.90 -3.99 -3.91
CA VAL A 235 -14.35 -3.85 -4.15
C VAL A 235 -15.14 -4.81 -3.27
N ASP A 236 -14.70 -6.07 -3.20
CA ASP A 236 -15.32 -7.09 -2.34
C ASP A 236 -15.23 -6.74 -0.85
N ALA A 237 -14.17 -6.05 -0.43
CA ALA A 237 -14.04 -5.52 0.91
C ALA A 237 -14.91 -4.27 1.18
N GLY A 238 -15.60 -3.77 0.17
CA GLY A 238 -16.50 -2.61 0.30
C GLY A 238 -15.79 -1.26 0.38
N THR A 239 -14.69 -1.07 -0.37
CA THR A 239 -14.05 0.23 -0.51
C THR A 239 -15.02 1.28 -1.06
N TYR A 240 -14.93 2.52 -0.57
CA TYR A 240 -15.82 3.60 -0.99
C TYR A 240 -15.33 4.35 -2.21
N SER A 241 -14.06 4.23 -2.55
CA SER A 241 -13.53 4.86 -3.75
C SER A 241 -12.47 4.02 -4.47
N ILE A 242 -12.33 4.31 -5.75
CA ILE A 242 -11.28 3.81 -6.64
C ILE A 242 -10.69 5.01 -7.37
N MET A 243 -9.36 5.08 -7.47
CA MET A 243 -8.69 6.14 -8.20
C MET A 243 -8.22 5.64 -9.55
N CYS A 244 -8.68 6.24 -10.67
CA CYS A 244 -8.20 5.91 -12.00
C CYS A 244 -6.80 6.47 -12.26
N SER A 245 -5.97 5.69 -12.97
CA SER A 245 -4.53 5.96 -13.15
C SER A 245 -4.21 6.96 -14.26
N TYR A 246 -2.94 7.38 -14.36
CA TYR A 246 -2.45 8.33 -15.36
C TYR A 246 -2.34 7.76 -16.77
N ASN A 247 -1.97 6.48 -16.90
CA ASN A 247 -1.65 5.86 -18.18
C ASN A 247 -2.90 5.57 -19.02
N SER A 248 -2.69 5.42 -20.32
CA SER A 248 -3.65 4.75 -21.19
C SER A 248 -3.53 3.23 -21.06
N ILE A 249 -4.60 2.53 -21.36
CA ILE A 249 -4.69 1.06 -21.42
C ILE A 249 -5.23 0.70 -22.79
N ASN A 250 -4.41 0.04 -23.60
CA ASN A 250 -4.76 -0.37 -24.96
C ASN A 250 -5.35 0.81 -25.79
N GLY A 251 -4.72 1.98 -25.71
CA GLY A 251 -5.08 3.19 -26.46
C GLY A 251 -6.09 4.11 -25.80
N VAL A 252 -6.69 3.76 -24.64
CA VAL A 252 -7.71 4.56 -23.97
C VAL A 252 -7.20 5.04 -22.60
N PRO A 253 -7.15 6.37 -22.31
CA PRO A 253 -6.78 6.88 -21.00
C PRO A 253 -7.66 6.27 -19.89
N ALA A 254 -7.05 5.79 -18.81
CA ALA A 254 -7.74 5.02 -17.77
C ALA A 254 -8.97 5.75 -17.22
N CYS A 255 -8.89 7.07 -17.00
CA CYS A 255 -10.00 7.88 -16.51
C CYS A 255 -11.10 8.18 -17.56
N ALA A 256 -10.88 7.85 -18.83
CA ALA A 256 -11.90 7.90 -19.90
C ALA A 256 -12.32 6.50 -20.38
N ASN A 257 -11.84 5.45 -19.73
CA ASN A 257 -12.03 4.08 -20.19
C ASN A 257 -13.34 3.48 -19.66
N HIS A 258 -14.37 3.52 -20.52
CA HIS A 258 -15.70 3.00 -20.21
C HIS A 258 -15.69 1.50 -19.90
N LYS A 259 -14.89 0.70 -20.64
CA LYS A 259 -14.74 -0.74 -20.38
C LYS A 259 -14.23 -0.97 -18.94
N LEU A 260 -13.22 -0.21 -18.52
CA LEU A 260 -12.63 -0.32 -17.18
C LEU A 260 -13.59 0.12 -16.08
N LEU A 261 -14.09 1.37 -16.18
CA LEU A 261 -14.78 2.05 -15.08
C LEU A 261 -16.28 1.73 -15.01
N THR A 262 -16.90 1.34 -16.11
CA THR A 262 -18.34 1.02 -16.16
C THR A 262 -18.55 -0.49 -16.32
N GLU A 263 -18.03 -1.13 -17.36
CA GLU A 263 -18.33 -2.52 -17.64
C GLU A 263 -17.69 -3.47 -16.61
N ILE A 264 -16.39 -3.32 -16.31
CA ILE A 264 -15.68 -4.15 -15.35
C ILE A 264 -16.04 -3.71 -13.92
N LEU A 265 -15.75 -2.45 -13.56
CA LEU A 265 -15.85 -1.99 -12.18
C LEU A 265 -17.30 -1.96 -11.67
N ARG A 266 -18.24 -1.34 -12.43
CA ARG A 266 -19.62 -1.16 -11.95
C ARG A 266 -20.53 -2.31 -12.32
N HIS A 267 -20.56 -2.74 -13.60
CA HIS A 267 -21.51 -3.76 -14.04
C HIS A 267 -21.09 -5.16 -13.60
N THR A 268 -19.81 -5.53 -13.82
CA THR A 268 -19.34 -6.89 -13.49
C THR A 268 -19.06 -7.06 -12.00
N TRP A 269 -18.43 -6.06 -11.34
CA TRP A 269 -18.06 -6.17 -9.93
C TRP A 269 -19.07 -5.58 -8.95
N GLY A 270 -20.05 -4.80 -9.44
CA GLY A 270 -21.09 -4.19 -8.61
C GLY A 270 -20.59 -3.03 -7.74
N PHE A 271 -19.52 -2.34 -8.14
CA PHE A 271 -18.99 -1.21 -7.38
C PHE A 271 -19.98 -0.03 -7.36
N THR A 272 -20.34 0.41 -6.17
CA THR A 272 -21.30 1.51 -5.94
C THR A 272 -20.68 2.80 -5.42
N GLY A 273 -19.38 2.78 -5.15
CA GLY A 273 -18.62 3.94 -4.66
C GLY A 273 -18.31 4.98 -5.76
N TYR A 274 -17.54 6.00 -5.39
CA TYR A 274 -17.10 7.01 -6.34
C TYR A 274 -15.75 6.65 -6.98
N VAL A 275 -15.59 7.04 -8.24
CA VAL A 275 -14.30 7.03 -8.93
C VAL A 275 -13.72 8.44 -8.86
N VAL A 276 -12.47 8.54 -8.40
CA VAL A 276 -11.69 9.78 -8.37
C VAL A 276 -10.55 9.70 -9.38
N SER A 277 -10.22 10.80 -10.04
CA SER A 277 -9.03 10.88 -10.88
C SER A 277 -7.76 10.94 -10.04
N ASP A 278 -6.65 10.41 -10.55
CA ASP A 278 -5.34 10.81 -10.04
C ASP A 278 -5.08 12.29 -10.34
N GLU A 279 -4.11 12.92 -9.66
CA GLU A 279 -3.88 14.37 -9.76
C GLU A 279 -3.52 14.77 -11.19
N HIS A 280 -4.31 15.70 -11.77
CA HIS A 280 -4.19 16.12 -13.18
C HIS A 280 -4.43 15.02 -14.23
N ALA A 281 -4.93 13.83 -13.87
CA ALA A 281 -5.11 12.75 -14.85
C ALA A 281 -6.14 13.10 -15.94
N LEU A 282 -7.17 13.89 -15.63
CA LEU A 282 -8.17 14.30 -16.61
C LEU A 282 -7.61 15.30 -17.62
N GLU A 283 -6.79 16.26 -17.18
CA GLU A 283 -6.10 17.22 -18.05
C GLU A 283 -5.17 16.50 -19.04
N ARG A 284 -4.58 15.36 -18.61
CA ARG A 284 -3.69 14.56 -19.47
C ARG A 284 -4.41 13.89 -20.63
N ILE A 285 -5.71 13.66 -20.56
CA ILE A 285 -6.51 13.15 -21.68
C ILE A 285 -6.34 14.05 -22.92
N VAL A 286 -6.30 15.38 -22.71
CA VAL A 286 -6.10 16.38 -23.77
C VAL A 286 -4.63 16.69 -23.98
N THR A 287 -3.88 16.98 -22.89
CA THR A 287 -2.56 17.62 -23.00
C THR A 287 -1.39 16.65 -23.24
N GLN A 288 -1.53 15.38 -22.92
CA GLN A 288 -0.45 14.39 -23.00
C GLN A 288 -0.80 13.17 -23.85
N HIS A 289 -2.00 12.61 -23.64
CA HIS A 289 -2.47 11.48 -24.45
C HIS A 289 -3.02 11.94 -25.81
N HIS A 290 -3.41 13.22 -25.94
CA HIS A 290 -4.03 13.77 -27.16
C HIS A 290 -5.22 12.93 -27.65
N TYR A 291 -5.90 12.27 -26.71
CA TYR A 291 -7.03 11.40 -26.98
C TYR A 291 -8.28 12.19 -27.39
N LEU A 292 -8.48 13.36 -26.76
CA LEU A 292 -9.53 14.32 -27.07
C LEU A 292 -8.94 15.71 -27.27
N GLN A 293 -9.73 16.64 -27.86
CA GLN A 293 -9.24 17.95 -28.27
C GLN A 293 -9.54 19.07 -27.27
N THR A 294 -10.61 18.93 -26.48
CA THR A 294 -11.09 19.99 -25.58
C THR A 294 -11.47 19.45 -24.21
N TYR A 295 -11.46 20.32 -23.20
CA TYR A 295 -11.87 19.96 -21.84
C TYR A 295 -13.37 19.60 -21.73
N PRO A 296 -14.33 20.26 -22.41
CA PRO A 296 -15.72 19.76 -22.43
C PRO A 296 -15.84 18.32 -22.94
N GLN A 297 -15.08 17.96 -23.99
CA GLN A 297 -15.05 16.57 -24.48
C GLN A 297 -14.44 15.61 -23.42
N ALA A 298 -13.36 16.03 -22.75
CA ALA A 298 -12.70 15.23 -21.71
C ALA A 298 -13.62 15.07 -20.47
N ALA A 299 -14.34 16.13 -20.06
CA ALA A 299 -15.33 16.08 -18.98
C ALA A 299 -16.45 15.08 -19.31
N ALA A 300 -17.02 15.18 -20.51
CA ALA A 300 -18.06 14.26 -20.97
C ALA A 300 -17.57 12.81 -20.99
N ALA A 301 -16.35 12.55 -21.54
CA ALA A 301 -15.78 11.20 -21.60
C ALA A 301 -15.53 10.62 -20.21
N ALA A 302 -14.95 11.39 -19.29
CA ALA A 302 -14.65 10.96 -17.92
C ALA A 302 -15.94 10.66 -17.12
N VAL A 303 -16.94 11.56 -17.16
CA VAL A 303 -18.22 11.39 -16.46
C VAL A 303 -18.99 10.20 -17.02
N ASN A 304 -19.08 10.07 -18.35
CA ASN A 304 -19.72 8.93 -19.01
C ASN A 304 -19.00 7.62 -18.70
N ALA A 305 -17.65 7.62 -18.64
CA ALA A 305 -16.87 6.44 -18.25
C ALA A 305 -17.12 6.05 -16.78
N GLY A 306 -17.44 6.98 -15.88
CA GLY A 306 -17.76 6.65 -14.51
C GLY A 306 -17.08 7.49 -13.43
N VAL A 307 -16.29 8.51 -13.78
CA VAL A 307 -15.59 9.40 -12.84
C VAL A 307 -16.58 10.30 -12.11
N SER A 308 -16.38 10.46 -10.81
CA SER A 308 -17.23 11.25 -9.91
C SER A 308 -16.52 12.48 -9.34
N LEU A 309 -15.19 12.46 -9.25
CA LEU A 309 -14.39 13.49 -8.58
C LEU A 309 -13.07 13.72 -9.29
N GLU A 310 -12.69 14.97 -9.47
CA GLU A 310 -11.38 15.34 -10.02
C GLU A 310 -10.46 15.87 -8.94
N ILE A 311 -9.20 15.39 -8.96
CA ILE A 311 -8.09 16.00 -8.23
C ILE A 311 -7.28 16.82 -9.24
N SER A 312 -7.27 18.15 -9.06
CA SER A 312 -6.50 19.09 -9.87
C SER A 312 -5.80 20.09 -8.94
N GLY A 313 -4.62 20.57 -9.35
CA GLY A 313 -3.88 21.61 -8.61
C GLY A 313 -4.25 23.04 -9.05
N ASN A 314 -4.97 23.19 -10.17
CA ASN A 314 -5.27 24.50 -10.76
C ASN A 314 -6.69 24.56 -11.32
N LEU A 315 -7.48 25.54 -10.83
CA LEU A 315 -8.87 25.71 -11.24
C LEU A 315 -9.04 26.01 -12.75
N SER A 316 -8.13 26.78 -13.34
CA SER A 316 -8.20 27.14 -14.77
C SER A 316 -7.91 25.97 -15.71
N GLN A 317 -7.32 24.90 -15.22
CA GLN A 317 -7.03 23.67 -15.97
C GLN A 317 -7.95 22.52 -15.58
N ASN A 318 -8.84 22.73 -14.61
CA ASN A 318 -9.74 21.69 -14.12
C ASN A 318 -10.76 21.29 -15.19
N VAL A 319 -10.79 20.02 -15.53
CA VAL A 319 -11.64 19.48 -16.60
C VAL A 319 -13.09 19.43 -16.17
N MET A 320 -13.40 19.04 -14.94
CA MET A 320 -14.78 18.94 -14.43
C MET A 320 -15.48 20.30 -14.33
N MET A 321 -14.75 21.42 -14.29
CA MET A 321 -15.31 22.76 -14.42
C MET A 321 -15.87 23.07 -15.82
N ASN A 322 -15.87 22.10 -16.74
CA ASN A 322 -16.46 22.20 -18.06
C ASN A 322 -17.68 21.26 -18.25
N ILE A 323 -18.21 20.71 -17.16
CA ILE A 323 -19.41 19.86 -17.18
C ILE A 323 -20.60 20.64 -17.74
N GLY A 324 -20.82 21.88 -17.28
CA GLY A 324 -21.91 22.73 -17.77
C GLY A 324 -21.81 22.99 -19.27
N ASP A 325 -20.62 23.21 -19.81
CA ASP A 325 -20.40 23.40 -21.24
C ASP A 325 -20.55 22.10 -22.03
N ALA A 326 -20.14 20.96 -21.47
CA ALA A 326 -20.36 19.65 -22.07
C ALA A 326 -21.86 19.32 -22.18
N VAL A 327 -22.65 19.64 -21.15
CA VAL A 327 -24.13 19.47 -21.18
C VAL A 327 -24.76 20.38 -22.21
N LYS A 328 -24.43 21.67 -22.25
CA LYS A 328 -24.94 22.62 -23.25
C LYS A 328 -24.60 22.19 -24.68
N ALA A 329 -23.43 21.57 -24.89
CA ALA A 329 -23.01 21.07 -26.19
C ALA A 329 -23.67 19.72 -26.57
N GLY A 330 -24.47 19.10 -25.70
CA GLY A 330 -25.10 17.80 -25.92
C GLY A 330 -24.10 16.62 -25.89
N LEU A 331 -22.94 16.81 -25.32
CA LEU A 331 -21.91 15.76 -25.15
C LEU A 331 -22.16 14.91 -23.90
N LEU A 332 -22.89 15.44 -22.92
CA LEU A 332 -23.15 14.83 -21.63
C LEU A 332 -24.59 15.11 -21.18
N GLU A 333 -25.27 14.07 -20.70
CA GLU A 333 -26.60 14.22 -20.11
C GLU A 333 -26.51 14.69 -18.65
N GLU A 334 -27.33 15.69 -18.24
CA GLU A 334 -27.37 16.12 -16.82
C GLU A 334 -27.76 14.97 -15.87
N SER A 335 -28.61 14.05 -16.32
CA SER A 335 -28.98 12.86 -15.55
C SER A 335 -27.75 11.99 -15.21
N THR A 336 -26.80 11.86 -16.12
CA THR A 336 -25.54 11.15 -15.88
C THR A 336 -24.68 11.87 -14.83
N VAL A 337 -24.59 13.20 -14.87
CA VAL A 337 -23.89 14.00 -13.86
C VAL A 337 -24.49 13.74 -12.47
N ARG A 338 -25.82 13.77 -12.35
CA ARG A 338 -26.53 13.49 -11.10
C ARG A 338 -26.22 12.11 -10.55
N GLU A 339 -26.20 11.08 -11.40
CA GLU A 339 -25.85 9.72 -11.00
C GLU A 339 -24.40 9.61 -10.51
N ARG A 340 -23.45 10.32 -11.12
CA ARG A 340 -22.03 10.30 -10.72
C ARG A 340 -21.76 11.06 -9.41
N VAL A 341 -22.58 12.01 -9.03
CA VAL A 341 -22.46 12.74 -7.75
C VAL A 341 -23.02 11.95 -6.57
N LYS A 342 -24.00 11.07 -6.77
CA LYS A 342 -24.63 10.31 -5.68
C LYS A 342 -23.64 9.58 -4.76
N PRO A 343 -22.62 8.85 -5.26
CA PRO A 343 -21.64 8.18 -4.41
C PRO A 343 -20.83 9.12 -3.52
N LEU A 344 -20.58 10.37 -3.95
CA LEU A 344 -19.91 11.38 -3.14
C LEU A 344 -20.76 11.71 -1.90
N PHE A 345 -22.02 12.06 -2.07
CA PHE A 345 -22.91 12.36 -0.95
C PHE A 345 -23.22 11.13 -0.10
N TYR A 346 -23.32 9.94 -0.70
CA TYR A 346 -23.42 8.70 0.07
C TYR A 346 -22.24 8.53 1.03
N THR A 347 -21.02 8.76 0.56
CA THR A 347 -19.81 8.68 1.39
C THR A 347 -19.82 9.71 2.52
N ARG A 348 -20.19 10.97 2.24
CA ARG A 348 -20.34 12.03 3.24
C ARG A 348 -21.38 11.66 4.30
N MET A 349 -22.51 11.08 3.89
CA MET A 349 -23.54 10.57 4.81
C MET A 349 -23.01 9.46 5.71
N ARG A 350 -22.26 8.52 5.14
CA ARG A 350 -21.65 7.42 5.90
C ARG A 350 -20.53 7.89 6.85
N HIS A 351 -19.90 9.04 6.60
CA HIS A 351 -19.03 9.72 7.55
C HIS A 351 -19.80 10.38 8.72
N GLY A 352 -21.11 10.52 8.58
CA GLY A 352 -21.99 11.08 9.62
C GLY A 352 -22.21 12.60 9.52
N GLU A 353 -21.92 13.22 8.37
CA GLU A 353 -22.02 14.68 8.20
C GLU A 353 -23.47 15.19 8.36
N PHE A 354 -24.46 14.41 7.94
CA PHE A 354 -25.87 14.81 7.88
C PHE A 354 -26.72 14.30 9.04
N ASP A 355 -26.10 13.58 9.98
CA ASP A 355 -26.76 13.00 11.15
C ASP A 355 -26.38 13.76 12.41
N PRO A 356 -27.22 13.74 13.47
CA PRO A 356 -26.82 14.29 14.78
C PRO A 356 -25.51 13.68 15.27
N ALA A 357 -24.58 14.52 15.71
CA ALA A 357 -23.24 14.10 16.15
C ALA A 357 -23.28 13.03 17.28
N SER A 358 -24.33 13.04 18.11
CA SER A 358 -24.55 12.07 19.18
C SER A 358 -24.76 10.64 18.70
N MET A 359 -25.20 10.45 17.45
CA MET A 359 -25.39 9.13 16.83
C MET A 359 -24.10 8.51 16.34
N ASN A 360 -23.09 9.33 16.03
CA ASN A 360 -21.83 8.85 15.46
C ASN A 360 -20.76 8.71 16.57
N PRO A 361 -20.39 7.47 16.98
CA PRO A 361 -19.43 7.26 18.06
C PRO A 361 -18.05 7.82 17.77
N TYR A 362 -17.69 7.96 16.50
CA TYR A 362 -16.39 8.46 16.07
C TYR A 362 -16.19 9.96 16.33
N THR A 363 -17.25 10.73 16.57
CA THR A 363 -17.15 12.16 16.93
C THR A 363 -16.47 12.40 18.29
N LYS A 364 -16.38 11.36 19.13
CA LYS A 364 -15.72 11.42 20.45
C LYS A 364 -14.19 11.31 20.38
N LEU A 365 -13.64 10.88 19.24
CA LEU A 365 -12.20 10.76 19.06
C LEU A 365 -11.54 12.14 19.06
N ASN A 366 -10.40 12.25 19.75
CA ASN A 366 -9.64 13.48 19.90
C ASN A 366 -8.13 13.25 19.74
N LEU A 367 -7.35 14.33 19.74
CA LEU A 367 -5.93 14.31 19.42
C LEU A 367 -5.05 13.49 20.38
N SER A 368 -5.55 13.08 21.56
CA SER A 368 -4.76 12.29 22.51
C SER A 368 -4.42 10.87 22.02
N ILE A 369 -5.12 10.40 20.97
CA ILE A 369 -4.84 9.09 20.37
C ILE A 369 -3.61 9.10 19.46
N ILE A 370 -3.19 10.30 18.99
CA ILE A 370 -2.08 10.44 18.04
C ILE A 370 -0.79 10.06 18.74
N GLN A 371 -0.05 9.11 18.12
CA GLN A 371 1.18 8.56 18.68
C GLN A 371 1.02 8.05 20.12
N SER A 372 -0.15 7.53 20.45
CA SER A 372 -0.39 6.90 21.76
C SER A 372 0.62 5.76 22.02
N PRO A 373 0.85 5.37 23.28
CA PRO A 373 1.74 4.24 23.60
C PRO A 373 1.38 2.96 22.84
N ALA A 374 0.08 2.69 22.65
CA ALA A 374 -0.37 1.54 21.87
C ALA A 374 0.02 1.64 20.40
N HIS A 375 -0.07 2.83 19.77
CA HIS A 375 0.34 3.04 18.40
C HIS A 375 1.86 3.01 18.24
N GLN A 376 2.63 3.49 19.23
CA GLN A 376 4.08 3.37 19.26
C GLN A 376 4.53 1.90 19.38
N ALA A 377 3.88 1.11 20.23
CA ALA A 377 4.14 -0.33 20.34
C ALA A 377 3.83 -1.06 19.04
N LEU A 378 2.71 -0.70 18.38
CA LEU A 378 2.30 -1.31 17.10
C LEU A 378 3.30 -0.99 15.97
N THR A 379 3.84 0.24 15.89
CA THR A 379 4.84 0.56 14.86
C THR A 379 6.16 -0.16 15.10
N LEU A 380 6.55 -0.40 16.36
CA LEU A 380 7.71 -1.22 16.70
C LEU A 380 7.49 -2.70 16.31
N GLU A 381 6.34 -3.27 16.66
CA GLU A 381 5.96 -4.62 16.25
C GLU A 381 5.99 -4.77 14.73
N ALA A 382 5.40 -3.80 14.00
CA ALA A 382 5.36 -3.81 12.55
C ALA A 382 6.76 -3.75 11.93
N ALA A 383 7.66 -2.92 12.46
CA ALA A 383 9.04 -2.83 12.00
C ALA A 383 9.81 -4.14 12.24
N MET A 384 9.72 -4.72 13.45
CA MET A 384 10.38 -6.00 13.73
C MET A 384 9.89 -7.13 12.83
N LYS A 385 8.57 -7.20 12.59
CA LYS A 385 7.97 -8.26 11.76
C LYS A 385 8.20 -8.08 10.27
N SER A 386 8.58 -6.88 9.81
CA SER A 386 8.85 -6.59 8.41
C SER A 386 10.26 -7.00 7.96
N PHE A 387 11.23 -7.10 8.86
CA PHE A 387 12.61 -7.39 8.50
C PHE A 387 12.76 -8.80 7.93
N VAL A 388 13.50 -8.90 6.81
CA VAL A 388 13.76 -10.15 6.11
C VAL A 388 15.24 -10.51 6.24
N LEU A 389 15.54 -11.62 6.87
CA LEU A 389 16.90 -12.12 6.97
C LEU A 389 17.26 -12.86 5.67
N LEU A 390 18.19 -12.27 4.89
CA LEU A 390 18.61 -12.81 3.60
C LEU A 390 19.81 -13.74 3.69
N LYS A 391 20.73 -13.45 4.62
CA LYS A 391 21.93 -14.27 4.89
C LYS A 391 22.21 -14.30 6.37
N ASN A 392 22.59 -15.48 6.89
CA ASN A 392 23.05 -15.68 8.27
C ASN A 392 24.13 -16.75 8.31
N GLN A 393 25.36 -16.34 8.03
CA GLN A 393 26.50 -17.26 7.89
C GLN A 393 26.84 -17.89 9.23
N ASN A 394 26.93 -19.23 9.27
CA ASN A 394 27.25 -20.01 10.44
C ASN A 394 26.39 -19.71 11.69
N GLY A 395 25.17 -19.22 11.50
CA GLY A 395 24.28 -18.86 12.62
C GLY A 395 24.84 -17.71 13.47
N PHE A 396 25.50 -16.72 12.84
CA PHE A 396 26.04 -15.54 13.51
C PHE A 396 24.99 -14.77 14.30
N LEU A 397 23.81 -14.56 13.70
CA LEU A 397 22.67 -14.00 14.38
C LEU A 397 21.83 -15.11 15.05
N PRO A 398 21.18 -14.86 16.20
CA PRO A 398 21.18 -13.59 16.96
C PRO A 398 22.49 -13.33 17.69
N ILE A 399 22.81 -12.03 17.88
CA ILE A 399 23.96 -11.57 18.65
C ILE A 399 23.78 -11.96 20.13
N LYS A 400 24.73 -12.74 20.68
CA LYS A 400 24.65 -13.30 22.05
C LYS A 400 25.61 -12.66 23.04
N ARG A 401 26.40 -11.66 22.64
CA ARG A 401 27.40 -11.01 23.46
C ARG A 401 27.46 -9.52 23.20
N ASN A 402 27.91 -8.76 24.20
CA ASN A 402 28.29 -7.37 23.99
C ASN A 402 29.71 -7.30 23.38
N PHE A 403 29.93 -6.26 22.60
CA PHE A 403 31.19 -5.97 21.94
C PHE A 403 31.94 -4.86 22.69
N ASN A 404 33.25 -4.74 22.48
CA ASN A 404 33.97 -3.58 22.97
C ASN A 404 33.72 -2.37 22.04
N HIS A 405 33.72 -2.61 20.73
CA HIS A 405 33.55 -1.56 19.75
C HIS A 405 32.60 -1.94 18.61
N VAL A 406 31.55 -1.18 18.45
CA VAL A 406 30.60 -1.26 17.33
C VAL A 406 30.82 -0.08 16.39
N ALA A 407 30.90 -0.35 15.07
CA ALA A 407 30.86 0.68 14.04
C ALA A 407 29.53 0.60 13.25
N VAL A 408 28.84 1.73 13.02
CA VAL A 408 27.63 1.80 12.21
C VAL A 408 27.88 2.81 11.10
N VAL A 409 28.04 2.35 9.87
CA VAL A 409 28.51 3.15 8.76
C VAL A 409 27.56 3.12 7.55
N GLY A 410 27.66 4.09 6.68
CA GLY A 410 26.86 4.20 5.46
C GLY A 410 25.82 5.32 5.51
N PRO A 411 25.29 5.73 4.35
CA PRO A 411 24.42 6.92 4.23
C PRO A 411 23.09 6.78 4.98
N MET A 412 22.65 5.55 5.29
CA MET A 412 21.43 5.27 6.05
C MET A 412 21.68 5.08 7.56
N SER A 413 22.95 5.21 8.04
CA SER A 413 23.31 4.87 9.42
C SER A 413 22.75 5.82 10.48
N ASN A 414 22.73 7.14 10.21
CA ASN A 414 22.39 8.15 11.23
C ASN A 414 21.50 9.31 10.73
N THR A 415 20.82 9.16 9.61
CA THR A 415 19.97 10.20 9.04
C THR A 415 18.49 9.84 9.21
N LYS A 416 17.78 10.54 10.10
CA LYS A 416 16.39 10.19 10.49
C LYS A 416 15.40 10.24 9.31
N GLY A 417 15.50 11.25 8.44
CA GLY A 417 14.53 11.47 7.37
C GLY A 417 14.52 10.38 6.30
N VAL A 418 15.67 9.81 5.97
CA VAL A 418 15.81 8.81 4.90
C VAL A 418 15.17 7.46 5.24
N LEU A 419 14.92 7.19 6.53
CA LEU A 419 14.33 5.95 7.01
C LEU A 419 12.81 5.85 6.76
N TYR A 420 12.21 6.91 6.20
CA TYR A 420 10.77 6.99 6.04
C TYR A 420 10.27 6.63 4.63
N GLY A 421 11.05 6.84 3.57
CA GLY A 421 10.57 6.67 2.19
C GLY A 421 9.49 7.69 1.81
N SER A 422 8.72 7.38 0.76
CA SER A 422 7.65 8.25 0.23
C SER A 422 6.35 8.16 1.02
N TYR A 423 5.44 9.13 0.82
CA TYR A 423 4.08 9.15 1.41
C TYR A 423 4.08 8.84 2.91
N SER A 424 4.91 9.57 3.67
CA SER A 424 5.03 9.41 5.11
C SER A 424 4.33 10.52 5.89
N PRO A 425 3.87 10.25 7.12
CA PRO A 425 3.61 11.29 8.10
C PRO A 425 4.85 12.16 8.31
N THR A 426 4.63 13.35 8.87
CA THR A 426 5.73 14.25 9.24
C THR A 426 6.73 13.55 10.16
N VAL A 427 8.01 13.56 9.80
CA VAL A 427 9.10 12.93 10.56
C VAL A 427 9.14 13.47 11.98
N ASN A 428 8.86 12.61 12.96
CA ASN A 428 9.00 12.96 14.37
C ASN A 428 10.44 12.66 14.83
N ARG A 429 11.28 13.70 14.83
CA ARG A 429 12.71 13.57 15.17
C ARG A 429 12.97 13.10 16.60
N THR A 430 12.02 13.32 17.53
CA THR A 430 12.13 12.91 18.93
C THR A 430 11.88 11.40 19.10
N LEU A 431 10.91 10.86 18.37
CA LEU A 431 10.55 9.43 18.45
C LEU A 431 11.37 8.56 17.49
N THR A 432 12.05 9.16 16.51
CA THR A 432 12.84 8.39 15.54
C THR A 432 14.18 7.98 16.13
N VAL A 433 14.42 6.68 16.16
CA VAL A 433 15.70 6.08 16.56
C VAL A 433 16.43 5.59 15.30
N THR A 434 17.62 6.12 15.04
CA THR A 434 18.46 5.71 13.90
C THR A 434 19.14 4.37 14.14
N PRO A 435 19.64 3.67 13.10
CA PRO A 435 20.48 2.48 13.28
C PRO A 435 21.65 2.73 14.23
N ALA A 436 22.37 3.85 14.07
CA ALA A 436 23.51 4.21 14.94
C ALA A 436 23.08 4.40 16.40
N GLU A 437 21.94 5.08 16.65
CA GLU A 437 21.43 5.29 18.02
C GLU A 437 20.98 3.96 18.66
N GLY A 438 20.32 3.08 17.91
CA GLY A 438 19.85 1.79 18.43
C GLY A 438 20.98 0.80 18.68
N LEU A 439 21.89 0.63 17.72
CA LEU A 439 22.96 -0.35 17.77
C LEU A 439 24.14 0.05 18.65
N ALA A 440 24.27 1.33 19.02
CA ALA A 440 25.25 1.78 20.00
C ALA A 440 25.13 1.04 21.35
N GLN A 441 23.95 0.52 21.68
CA GLN A 441 23.69 -0.21 22.92
C GLN A 441 24.39 -1.59 22.97
N LEU A 442 24.91 -2.08 21.83
CA LEU A 442 25.60 -3.39 21.75
C LEU A 442 27.08 -3.37 22.22
N ALA A 443 27.64 -2.18 22.55
CA ALA A 443 29.04 -2.04 22.86
C ALA A 443 29.34 -0.95 23.87
N ILE A 444 30.56 -1.03 24.45
CA ILE A 444 31.14 -0.01 25.34
C ILE A 444 31.47 1.28 24.52
N LYS A 445 31.98 1.08 23.29
CA LYS A 445 32.32 2.16 22.35
C LYS A 445 31.50 1.98 21.07
N ALA A 446 30.88 3.06 20.60
CA ALA A 446 30.21 3.11 19.31
C ALA A 446 30.77 4.23 18.45
N THR A 447 30.98 3.96 17.17
CA THR A 447 31.38 4.94 16.15
C THR A 447 30.38 4.91 15.00
N SER A 448 30.18 6.06 14.35
CA SER A 448 29.37 6.12 13.14
C SER A 448 29.98 7.07 12.11
N ALA A 449 29.75 6.75 10.82
CA ALA A 449 30.15 7.60 9.71
C ALA A 449 29.23 7.36 8.51
N ASN A 450 28.79 8.44 7.83
CA ASN A 450 28.00 8.29 6.62
C ASN A 450 28.85 7.78 5.44
N GLY A 451 30.07 8.24 5.29
CA GLY A 451 30.97 7.89 4.19
C GLY A 451 30.57 8.45 2.83
N CYS A 452 29.29 8.78 2.66
CA CYS A 452 28.72 9.41 1.46
C CYS A 452 28.14 10.77 1.83
N LYS A 453 28.16 11.71 0.90
CA LYS A 453 27.53 13.02 1.05
C LYS A 453 26.01 12.91 1.17
N ASP A 454 25.43 12.03 0.35
CA ASP A 454 24.00 11.77 0.27
C ASP A 454 23.74 10.30 -0.11
N LEU A 455 22.49 9.95 -0.41
CA LEU A 455 22.10 8.57 -0.77
C LEU A 455 22.61 8.13 -2.15
N GLN A 456 22.83 9.06 -3.10
CA GLN A 456 23.41 8.75 -4.40
C GLN A 456 24.84 8.25 -4.27
N CYS A 457 25.56 8.73 -3.23
CA CYS A 457 26.95 8.36 -2.95
C CYS A 457 27.92 8.59 -4.13
N ASP A 458 27.68 9.61 -4.92
CA ASP A 458 28.60 10.02 -6.01
C ASP A 458 29.89 10.62 -5.44
N GLU A 459 29.81 11.22 -4.23
CA GLU A 459 30.94 11.69 -3.44
C GLU A 459 31.12 10.75 -2.24
N TYR A 460 32.09 9.82 -2.35
CA TYR A 460 32.45 8.85 -1.30
C TYR A 460 33.77 9.21 -0.63
N ASP A 461 33.81 9.17 0.72
CA ASP A 461 34.99 9.43 1.56
C ASP A 461 35.42 8.16 2.33
N ALA A 462 36.37 7.43 1.77
CA ALA A 462 36.94 6.23 2.37
C ALA A 462 37.62 6.50 3.73
N THR A 463 38.13 7.72 3.97
CA THR A 463 38.81 8.10 5.21
C THR A 463 37.86 8.09 6.40
N GLN A 464 36.62 8.53 6.21
CA GLN A 464 35.58 8.46 7.24
C GLN A 464 35.29 7.01 7.62
N ILE A 465 35.15 6.11 6.64
CA ILE A 465 34.87 4.70 6.88
C ILE A 465 36.04 4.01 7.57
N HIS A 466 37.26 4.21 7.10
CA HIS A 466 38.47 3.70 7.73
C HIS A 466 38.57 4.11 9.22
N LYS A 467 38.35 5.41 9.51
CA LYS A 467 38.38 5.93 10.88
C LYS A 467 37.30 5.31 11.77
N ALA A 468 36.08 5.15 11.25
CA ALA A 468 34.95 4.64 12.02
C ALA A 468 35.08 3.13 12.30
N THR A 469 35.63 2.35 11.35
CA THR A 469 35.72 0.89 11.44
C THR A 469 37.02 0.39 12.10
N ALA A 470 38.02 1.27 12.33
CA ALA A 470 39.29 0.92 12.90
C ALA A 470 39.15 0.29 14.31
N GLY A 471 39.52 -0.99 14.45
CA GLY A 471 39.44 -1.74 15.70
C GLY A 471 38.01 -2.08 16.16
N ALA A 472 37.02 -2.05 15.25
CA ALA A 472 35.70 -2.51 15.56
C ALA A 472 35.65 -4.06 15.65
N ASP A 473 34.85 -4.56 16.57
CA ASP A 473 34.57 -6.02 16.69
C ASP A 473 33.45 -6.44 15.73
N ILE A 474 32.51 -5.49 15.48
CA ILE A 474 31.39 -5.65 14.54
C ILE A 474 31.12 -4.34 13.80
N ILE A 475 30.80 -4.46 12.53
CA ILE A 475 30.48 -3.33 11.64
C ILE A 475 29.09 -3.55 11.03
N PHE A 476 28.18 -2.63 11.27
CA PHE A 476 26.90 -2.55 10.57
C PHE A 476 27.03 -1.57 9.42
N VAL A 477 26.79 -2.04 8.19
CA VAL A 477 26.85 -1.24 6.98
C VAL A 477 25.41 -0.97 6.52
N CYS A 478 24.97 0.29 6.62
CA CYS A 478 23.61 0.73 6.35
C CYS A 478 23.54 1.38 4.95
N LEU A 479 23.08 0.63 3.95
CA LEU A 479 23.01 1.02 2.56
C LEU A 479 21.56 1.02 2.07
N GLY A 480 21.33 1.55 0.87
CA GLY A 480 20.03 1.49 0.25
C GLY A 480 19.74 2.69 -0.64
N THR A 481 18.46 2.92 -0.85
CA THR A 481 17.95 3.96 -1.74
C THR A 481 17.25 5.09 -0.94
N GLY A 482 16.14 5.56 -1.36
CA GLY A 482 15.33 6.58 -0.69
C GLY A 482 14.58 7.41 -1.73
N ALA A 483 13.74 8.33 -1.28
CA ALA A 483 12.88 9.11 -2.16
C ALA A 483 13.64 9.98 -3.20
N SER A 484 14.93 10.21 -3.00
CA SER A 484 15.78 10.90 -3.97
C SER A 484 16.24 9.99 -5.12
N ILE A 485 16.12 8.66 -4.99
CA ILE A 485 16.57 7.68 -5.96
C ILE A 485 15.38 6.95 -6.60
N GLU A 486 14.43 6.51 -5.80
CA GLU A 486 13.20 5.86 -6.26
C GLU A 486 11.99 6.41 -5.51
N SER A 487 11.01 6.91 -6.25
CA SER A 487 9.77 7.49 -5.73
C SER A 487 8.78 7.75 -6.86
N GLU A 488 7.66 8.33 -6.56
CA GLU A 488 6.77 8.90 -7.58
C GLU A 488 7.55 9.86 -8.51
N ASN A 489 7.35 9.72 -9.81
CA ASN A 489 8.06 10.39 -10.92
C ASN A 489 9.55 10.03 -11.05
N ARG A 490 10.01 8.94 -10.43
CA ARG A 490 11.43 8.57 -10.46
C ARG A 490 11.64 7.06 -10.37
N ASP A 491 11.93 6.43 -11.53
CA ASP A 491 12.38 5.06 -11.62
C ASP A 491 13.89 4.94 -11.41
N ARG A 492 14.36 3.75 -11.03
CA ARG A 492 15.78 3.39 -11.08
C ARG A 492 16.17 2.95 -12.48
N PRO A 493 17.38 3.29 -12.97
CA PRO A 493 17.89 2.80 -14.26
C PRO A 493 18.22 1.29 -14.21
N ASP A 494 18.66 0.80 -13.06
CA ASP A 494 19.10 -0.55 -12.79
C ASP A 494 18.74 -1.02 -11.39
N VAL A 495 19.28 -2.15 -10.97
CA VAL A 495 19.10 -2.74 -9.63
C VAL A 495 20.37 -2.69 -8.78
N ASP A 496 21.40 -2.00 -9.20
CA ASP A 496 22.66 -1.90 -8.47
C ASP A 496 22.53 -1.00 -7.23
N LEU A 497 23.46 -1.16 -6.29
CA LEU A 497 23.63 -0.24 -5.17
C LEU A 497 24.03 1.14 -5.72
N PRO A 498 23.39 2.23 -5.26
CA PRO A 498 23.66 3.57 -5.79
C PRO A 498 25.12 4.01 -5.64
N GLY A 499 25.71 4.54 -6.72
CA GLY A 499 27.01 5.19 -6.73
C GLY A 499 28.12 4.40 -6.02
N GLY A 500 28.81 5.02 -5.08
CA GLY A 500 29.90 4.43 -4.31
C GLY A 500 29.50 3.46 -3.19
N GLN A 501 28.22 3.14 -2.99
CA GLN A 501 27.78 2.34 -1.85
C GLN A 501 28.38 0.91 -1.85
N LEU A 502 28.58 0.28 -3.01
CA LEU A 502 29.27 -1.02 -3.07
C LEU A 502 30.76 -0.89 -2.70
N VAL A 503 31.41 0.21 -3.08
CA VAL A 503 32.80 0.49 -2.71
C VAL A 503 32.90 0.67 -1.20
N LEU A 504 31.99 1.44 -0.59
CA LEU A 504 31.90 1.61 0.86
C LEU A 504 31.78 0.26 1.59
N LEU A 505 30.93 -0.64 1.12
CA LEU A 505 30.78 -1.97 1.70
C LEU A 505 32.09 -2.78 1.63
N LYS A 506 32.78 -2.76 0.48
CA LYS A 506 34.07 -3.43 0.29
C LYS A 506 35.16 -2.85 1.19
N ASP A 507 35.19 -1.55 1.35
CA ASP A 507 36.12 -0.85 2.24
C ASP A 507 35.84 -1.15 3.71
N ALA A 508 34.55 -1.21 4.13
CA ALA A 508 34.17 -1.59 5.47
C ALA A 508 34.65 -3.01 5.82
N VAL A 509 34.57 -3.96 4.88
CA VAL A 509 35.13 -5.32 5.03
C VAL A 509 36.66 -5.28 5.10
N THR A 510 37.29 -4.50 4.24
CA THR A 510 38.76 -4.44 4.13
C THR A 510 39.37 -3.75 5.36
N PHE A 511 38.84 -2.64 5.79
CA PHE A 511 39.37 -1.85 6.94
C PHE A 511 39.02 -2.51 8.29
N GLY A 512 37.93 -3.27 8.33
CA GLY A 512 37.50 -3.97 9.55
C GLY A 512 38.36 -5.15 9.98
N LYS A 513 39.30 -5.62 9.15
CA LYS A 513 40.37 -6.63 9.50
C LYS A 513 39.89 -7.76 10.40
N GLY A 514 38.84 -8.49 10.02
CA GLY A 514 38.33 -9.65 10.77
C GLY A 514 37.15 -9.34 11.70
N ALA A 515 36.63 -8.10 11.70
CA ALA A 515 35.36 -7.79 12.32
C ALA A 515 34.21 -8.54 11.63
N HIS A 516 33.16 -8.84 12.37
CA HIS A 516 31.91 -9.30 11.75
C HIS A 516 31.26 -8.14 10.97
N VAL A 517 30.89 -8.37 9.74
CA VAL A 517 30.17 -7.34 8.92
C VAL A 517 28.72 -7.76 8.74
N VAL A 518 27.80 -6.89 9.09
CA VAL A 518 26.34 -7.07 8.90
C VAL A 518 25.85 -5.98 7.95
N LEU A 519 25.33 -6.39 6.79
CA LEU A 519 24.72 -5.49 5.83
C LEU A 519 23.24 -5.29 6.16
N LEU A 520 22.86 -4.04 6.37
CA LEU A 520 21.46 -3.60 6.59
C LEU A 520 21.01 -2.78 5.38
N LEU A 521 19.97 -3.24 4.71
CA LEU A 521 19.45 -2.64 3.48
C LEU A 521 18.16 -1.85 3.77
N PHE A 522 18.10 -0.62 3.27
CA PHE A 522 16.95 0.28 3.40
C PHE A 522 16.51 0.77 2.02
N ASN A 523 15.62 0.03 1.38
CA ASN A 523 15.20 0.25 -0.01
C ASN A 523 13.77 -0.22 -0.25
N ALA A 524 13.26 0.08 -1.43
CA ALA A 524 11.94 -0.37 -1.87
C ALA A 524 12.05 -1.58 -2.81
N GLY A 525 12.69 -1.39 -3.97
CA GLY A 525 12.88 -2.47 -4.93
C GLY A 525 14.12 -3.31 -4.64
N PRO A 526 14.25 -4.47 -5.30
CA PRO A 526 15.43 -5.33 -5.21
C PRO A 526 16.75 -4.60 -5.49
N LEU A 527 17.81 -5.00 -4.78
CA LEU A 527 19.18 -4.51 -4.98
C LEU A 527 20.11 -5.66 -5.33
N ASN A 528 21.08 -5.42 -6.22
CA ASN A 528 22.14 -6.34 -6.51
C ASN A 528 23.15 -6.39 -5.34
N VAL A 529 22.99 -7.36 -4.48
CA VAL A 529 23.88 -7.64 -3.34
C VAL A 529 24.65 -8.94 -3.50
N THR A 530 24.79 -9.43 -4.71
CA THR A 530 25.46 -10.70 -5.05
C THR A 530 26.87 -10.78 -4.45
N TRP A 531 27.63 -9.67 -4.52
CA TRP A 531 28.96 -9.63 -3.89
C TRP A 531 28.91 -9.87 -2.39
N ALA A 532 27.96 -9.26 -1.68
CA ALA A 532 27.79 -9.43 -0.24
C ALA A 532 27.32 -10.85 0.13
N ASP A 533 26.41 -11.39 -0.67
CA ASP A 533 25.87 -12.73 -0.48
C ASP A 533 26.99 -13.78 -0.59
N GLN A 534 27.87 -13.66 -1.58
CA GLN A 534 28.97 -14.58 -1.85
C GLN A 534 30.19 -14.35 -0.95
N ASN A 535 30.34 -13.18 -0.32
CA ASN A 535 31.52 -12.84 0.47
C ASN A 535 31.44 -13.44 1.88
N PRO A 536 32.39 -14.33 2.29
CA PRO A 536 32.38 -14.94 3.61
C PRO A 536 32.65 -13.98 4.78
N SER A 537 33.22 -12.80 4.54
CA SER A 537 33.40 -11.76 5.56
C SER A 537 32.12 -11.01 5.90
N VAL A 538 31.06 -11.12 5.07
CA VAL A 538 29.73 -10.60 5.39
C VAL A 538 28.96 -11.66 6.15
N SER A 539 28.88 -11.49 7.46
CA SER A 539 28.29 -12.46 8.39
C SER A 539 26.76 -12.56 8.28
N ALA A 540 26.09 -11.45 7.95
CA ALA A 540 24.63 -11.43 7.75
C ALA A 540 24.20 -10.32 6.80
N ILE A 541 23.06 -10.53 6.14
CA ILE A 541 22.36 -9.54 5.31
C ILE A 541 20.90 -9.48 5.76
N MET A 542 20.39 -8.30 6.04
CA MET A 542 19.01 -8.08 6.43
C MET A 542 18.38 -6.96 5.59
N GLU A 543 17.26 -7.27 4.94
CA GLU A 543 16.41 -6.30 4.29
C GLU A 543 15.49 -5.66 5.33
N CYS A 544 15.57 -4.35 5.48
CA CYS A 544 14.86 -3.58 6.50
C CYS A 544 13.75 -2.70 5.91
N TRP A 545 13.71 -2.49 4.59
CA TRP A 545 12.76 -1.59 3.93
C TRP A 545 12.90 -0.14 4.43
N PHE A 546 11.78 0.56 4.62
CA PHE A 546 11.71 1.85 5.31
C PHE A 546 10.88 1.70 6.59
N PRO A 547 11.53 1.38 7.74
CA PRO A 547 10.82 1.04 9.00
C PRO A 547 10.30 2.26 9.78
N ALA A 548 10.59 3.48 9.31
CA ALA A 548 10.17 4.75 9.90
C ALA A 548 10.71 4.97 11.32
N GLN A 549 9.84 5.42 12.26
CA GLN A 549 10.29 5.94 13.56
C GLN A 549 10.93 4.90 14.48
N SER A 550 10.61 3.62 14.33
CA SER A 550 11.09 2.56 15.24
C SER A 550 12.35 1.83 14.76
N THR A 551 13.02 2.32 13.70
CA THR A 551 14.12 1.62 13.00
C THR A 551 15.20 1.08 13.93
N GLY A 552 15.85 1.92 14.70
CA GLY A 552 17.00 1.50 15.54
C GLY A 552 16.59 0.58 16.67
N THR A 553 15.43 0.83 17.30
CA THR A 553 14.88 -0.04 18.35
C THR A 553 14.52 -1.42 17.79
N ALA A 554 13.86 -1.47 16.62
CA ALA A 554 13.50 -2.74 15.97
C ALA A 554 14.74 -3.54 15.57
N LEU A 555 15.78 -2.87 15.03
CA LEU A 555 17.07 -3.50 14.71
C LEU A 555 17.72 -4.13 15.95
N LEU A 556 17.79 -3.39 17.05
CA LEU A 556 18.36 -3.93 18.29
C LEU A 556 17.63 -5.21 18.72
N HIS A 557 16.29 -5.16 18.81
CA HIS A 557 15.49 -6.31 19.25
C HIS A 557 15.62 -7.52 18.32
N VAL A 558 15.58 -7.30 16.99
CA VAL A 558 15.67 -8.41 16.03
C VAL A 558 17.06 -9.01 15.99
N LEU A 559 18.12 -8.18 15.95
CA LEU A 559 19.51 -8.66 15.85
C LEU A 559 19.99 -9.39 17.11
N THR A 560 19.45 -9.07 18.28
CA THR A 560 19.80 -9.73 19.55
C THR A 560 18.82 -10.84 19.92
N ASN A 561 17.59 -10.78 19.45
CA ASN A 561 16.46 -11.61 19.93
C ASN A 561 16.33 -11.58 21.48
N GLU A 562 16.55 -10.41 22.08
CA GLU A 562 16.59 -10.24 23.54
C GLU A 562 15.30 -10.68 24.23
N SER A 563 14.15 -10.42 23.62
CA SER A 563 12.84 -10.85 24.14
C SER A 563 12.62 -12.37 24.03
N GLY A 564 13.46 -13.09 23.29
CA GLY A 564 13.26 -14.50 22.95
C GLY A 564 12.15 -14.76 21.92
N THR A 565 11.50 -13.70 21.40
CA THR A 565 10.36 -13.79 20.45
C THR A 565 10.53 -12.87 19.24
N SER A 566 11.71 -12.27 19.07
CA SER A 566 12.01 -11.31 17.99
C SER A 566 12.81 -11.94 16.82
N SER A 567 12.73 -13.28 16.65
CA SER A 567 13.34 -13.93 15.49
C SER A 567 12.75 -13.37 14.19
N PRO A 568 13.59 -13.04 13.18
CA PRO A 568 13.08 -12.57 11.90
C PRO A 568 12.21 -13.64 11.25
N ALA A 569 11.10 -13.21 10.69
CA ALA A 569 10.15 -14.06 9.98
C ALA A 569 9.47 -13.28 8.83
N GLY A 570 10.03 -12.15 8.44
CA GLY A 570 9.65 -11.46 7.21
C GLY A 570 9.95 -12.32 5.98
N ARG A 571 9.18 -12.12 4.92
CA ARG A 571 9.35 -12.78 3.62
C ARG A 571 9.37 -11.74 2.52
N LEU A 572 10.18 -11.95 1.50
CA LEU A 572 10.24 -11.04 0.35
C LEU A 572 8.90 -11.04 -0.40
N PRO A 573 8.23 -9.88 -0.55
CA PRO A 573 7.01 -9.76 -1.32
C PRO A 573 7.27 -9.56 -2.83
N SER A 574 8.52 -9.62 -3.25
CA SER A 574 8.94 -9.58 -4.66
C SER A 574 10.21 -10.38 -4.89
N THR A 575 10.36 -10.91 -6.09
CA THR A 575 11.57 -11.62 -6.55
C THR A 575 12.73 -10.66 -6.73
N TRP A 576 13.91 -11.00 -6.20
CA TRP A 576 15.16 -10.31 -6.43
C TRP A 576 15.92 -10.99 -7.57
N PRO A 577 16.06 -10.38 -8.74
CA PRO A 577 16.73 -11.00 -9.90
C PRO A 577 18.21 -11.24 -9.61
N LEU A 578 18.76 -12.32 -10.16
CA LEU A 578 20.18 -12.61 -10.06
C LEU A 578 21.00 -11.76 -11.05
N LEU A 579 20.48 -11.59 -12.26
CA LEU A 579 21.12 -10.83 -13.33
C LEU A 579 20.21 -9.71 -13.78
N ALA A 580 20.79 -8.54 -14.07
CA ALA A 580 20.04 -7.39 -14.62
C ALA A 580 19.49 -7.68 -16.01
N ASP A 581 20.19 -8.49 -16.82
CA ASP A 581 19.78 -8.87 -18.17
C ASP A 581 18.53 -9.76 -18.22
N ASP A 582 18.17 -10.40 -17.10
CA ASP A 582 16.96 -11.19 -16.99
C ASP A 582 15.69 -10.33 -16.80
N ILE A 583 15.84 -9.01 -16.62
CA ILE A 583 14.72 -8.09 -16.41
C ILE A 583 14.20 -7.61 -17.77
N PRO A 584 12.95 -7.96 -18.17
CA PRO A 584 12.38 -7.47 -19.42
C PRO A 584 12.27 -5.94 -19.46
N ASN A 585 12.13 -5.38 -20.69
CA ASN A 585 11.95 -3.94 -20.86
C ASN A 585 10.70 -3.45 -20.12
N MET A 586 10.82 -2.38 -19.32
CA MET A 586 9.76 -1.88 -18.44
C MET A 586 8.47 -1.52 -19.19
N VAL A 587 8.54 -1.05 -20.43
CA VAL A 587 7.35 -0.71 -21.24
C VAL A 587 6.62 -1.94 -21.82
N ASN A 588 7.23 -3.11 -21.79
CA ASN A 588 6.56 -4.34 -22.19
C ASN A 588 5.66 -4.86 -21.07
N TYR A 589 4.35 -4.78 -21.25
CA TYR A 589 3.35 -5.18 -20.25
C TYR A 589 2.91 -6.64 -20.33
N SER A 590 3.53 -7.45 -21.19
CA SER A 590 3.42 -8.91 -21.07
C SER A 590 4.01 -9.39 -19.74
N MET A 591 3.32 -10.30 -19.07
CA MET A 591 3.82 -10.90 -17.84
C MET A 591 4.83 -12.04 -18.08
N SER A 592 5.05 -12.42 -19.33
CA SER A 592 6.06 -13.44 -19.68
C SER A 592 7.45 -13.03 -19.18
N GLY A 593 8.12 -13.93 -18.46
CA GLY A 593 9.44 -13.69 -17.87
C GLY A 593 9.44 -12.77 -16.64
N ARG A 594 8.27 -12.44 -16.07
CA ARG A 594 8.16 -11.55 -14.91
C ARG A 594 7.63 -12.26 -13.69
N THR A 595 8.05 -11.84 -12.54
CA THR A 595 7.64 -12.34 -11.22
C THR A 595 7.86 -13.85 -11.06
N TYR A 596 7.74 -14.37 -9.84
CA TYR A 596 7.84 -15.83 -9.60
C TYR A 596 6.78 -16.63 -10.37
N ARG A 597 5.68 -15.97 -10.80
CA ARG A 597 4.55 -16.63 -11.48
C ARG A 597 4.89 -17.05 -12.91
N TYR A 598 5.73 -16.29 -13.62
CA TYR A 598 5.95 -16.47 -15.06
C TYR A 598 7.44 -16.49 -15.47
N SER A 599 8.37 -16.15 -14.55
CA SER A 599 9.80 -16.21 -14.83
C SER A 599 10.38 -17.57 -14.52
N ASN A 600 11.24 -18.06 -15.41
CA ASN A 600 12.11 -19.22 -15.19
C ASN A 600 13.57 -18.80 -14.90
N ALA A 601 13.87 -17.50 -14.91
CA ALA A 601 15.20 -17.01 -14.61
C ALA A 601 15.55 -17.28 -13.13
N PRO A 602 16.82 -17.59 -12.82
CA PRO A 602 17.25 -17.76 -11.45
C PRO A 602 17.13 -16.45 -10.68
N ALA A 603 16.68 -16.53 -9.44
CA ALA A 603 16.60 -15.40 -8.53
C ALA A 603 17.78 -15.41 -7.56
N LEU A 604 18.31 -14.23 -7.22
CA LEU A 604 19.21 -14.09 -6.08
C LEU A 604 18.47 -14.49 -4.79
N TYR A 605 17.26 -13.91 -4.62
CA TYR A 605 16.31 -14.31 -3.59
C TYR A 605 14.91 -14.36 -4.18
N PRO A 606 14.21 -15.50 -4.13
CA PRO A 606 12.87 -15.63 -4.71
C PRO A 606 11.80 -14.96 -3.85
N PHE A 607 10.63 -14.67 -4.46
CA PHE A 607 9.42 -14.28 -3.72
C PHE A 607 9.14 -15.27 -2.58
N GLY A 608 8.73 -14.78 -1.42
CA GLY A 608 8.44 -15.60 -0.25
C GLY A 608 9.67 -16.07 0.53
N PHE A 609 10.89 -15.71 0.10
CA PHE A 609 12.13 -16.05 0.80
C PHE A 609 12.32 -15.22 2.07
N GLY A 610 12.88 -15.86 3.11
CA GLY A 610 13.34 -15.21 4.33
C GLY A 610 13.77 -16.26 5.35
N LEU A 611 14.95 -16.07 5.97
CA LEU A 611 15.52 -16.95 6.99
C LEU A 611 14.92 -16.64 8.37
N SER A 612 15.07 -17.59 9.30
CA SER A 612 14.73 -17.46 10.71
C SER A 612 15.91 -17.88 11.59
N TYR A 613 15.87 -17.57 12.88
CA TYR A 613 16.84 -18.08 13.86
C TYR A 613 16.50 -19.49 14.35
N THR A 614 15.39 -20.06 13.91
CA THR A 614 14.95 -21.43 14.21
C THR A 614 14.59 -22.16 12.92
N THR A 615 14.26 -23.43 13.03
CA THR A 615 13.87 -24.28 11.89
C THR A 615 12.46 -24.82 12.09
N PHE A 616 11.76 -25.05 10.97
CA PHE A 616 10.41 -25.56 10.97
C PHE A 616 10.29 -26.81 10.10
N ARG A 617 9.38 -27.71 10.49
CA ARG A 617 9.05 -28.91 9.74
C ARG A 617 7.56 -28.95 9.48
N TYR A 618 7.21 -29.19 8.22
CA TYR A 618 5.84 -29.40 7.78
C TYR A 618 5.52 -30.91 7.69
N SER A 619 4.33 -31.29 8.15
CA SER A 619 3.80 -32.66 8.09
C SER A 619 2.28 -32.64 7.88
N ASP A 620 1.71 -33.80 7.61
CA ASP A 620 0.28 -34.07 7.59
C ASP A 620 -0.52 -33.11 6.68
N LEU A 621 -0.02 -32.87 5.46
CA LEU A 621 -0.77 -32.13 4.45
C LEU A 621 -1.99 -32.95 4.01
N VAL A 622 -3.18 -32.43 4.28
CA VAL A 622 -4.47 -33.01 3.86
C VAL A 622 -5.13 -32.09 2.86
N VAL A 623 -5.41 -32.59 1.67
CA VAL A 623 -6.16 -31.91 0.60
C VAL A 623 -7.31 -32.80 0.14
N PRO A 624 -8.37 -32.26 -0.47
CA PRO A 624 -9.43 -33.09 -1.07
C PRO A 624 -8.86 -33.89 -2.25
N LYS A 625 -9.28 -35.12 -2.42
CA LYS A 625 -8.88 -35.97 -3.58
C LYS A 625 -9.39 -35.38 -4.90
N THR A 626 -10.62 -34.86 -4.84
CA THR A 626 -11.29 -34.24 -5.99
C THR A 626 -11.85 -32.87 -5.61
N LEU A 627 -11.93 -31.98 -6.57
CA LEU A 627 -12.51 -30.65 -6.41
C LEU A 627 -13.48 -30.36 -7.55
N THR A 628 -14.69 -29.92 -7.21
CA THR A 628 -15.67 -29.46 -8.19
C THR A 628 -15.31 -28.06 -8.68
N PRO A 629 -15.34 -27.78 -9.99
CA PRO A 629 -15.09 -26.44 -10.53
C PRO A 629 -15.94 -25.36 -9.86
N GLY A 630 -15.29 -24.24 -9.52
CA GLY A 630 -15.96 -23.10 -8.87
C GLY A 630 -16.19 -23.24 -7.37
N HIS A 631 -15.80 -24.34 -6.74
CA HIS A 631 -15.89 -24.52 -5.28
C HIS A 631 -14.56 -24.19 -4.60
N ASP A 632 -14.66 -23.67 -3.38
CA ASP A 632 -13.50 -23.39 -2.53
C ASP A 632 -12.81 -24.69 -2.12
N MET A 633 -11.48 -24.64 -2.00
CA MET A 633 -10.67 -25.78 -1.55
C MET A 633 -10.33 -25.65 -0.07
N THR A 634 -10.70 -26.65 0.74
CA THR A 634 -10.26 -26.75 2.13
C THR A 634 -9.05 -27.67 2.25
N LEU A 635 -8.05 -27.23 3.03
CA LEU A 635 -6.87 -28.04 3.30
C LEU A 635 -6.35 -27.79 4.72
N SER A 636 -5.54 -28.70 5.22
CA SER A 636 -4.81 -28.51 6.48
C SER A 636 -3.38 -29.02 6.36
N VAL A 637 -2.50 -28.41 7.17
CA VAL A 637 -1.08 -28.82 7.29
C VAL A 637 -0.61 -28.55 8.71
N THR A 638 0.26 -29.39 9.24
CA THR A 638 0.88 -29.21 10.55
C THR A 638 2.27 -28.61 10.37
N VAL A 639 2.56 -27.50 11.08
CA VAL A 639 3.89 -26.89 11.19
C VAL A 639 4.44 -27.05 12.60
N THR A 640 5.65 -27.61 12.72
CA THR A 640 6.33 -27.83 14.00
C THR A 640 7.63 -27.05 14.03
N ASN A 641 7.85 -26.29 15.10
CA ASN A 641 9.15 -25.64 15.37
C ASN A 641 10.15 -26.70 15.88
N THR A 642 11.16 -27.00 15.07
CA THR A 642 12.17 -28.01 15.35
C THR A 642 13.46 -27.47 15.98
N GLY A 643 13.56 -26.15 16.12
CA GLY A 643 14.67 -25.49 16.77
C GLY A 643 14.42 -25.20 18.26
N ASN A 644 15.18 -24.27 18.82
CA ASN A 644 15.23 -24.00 20.26
C ASN A 644 14.76 -22.58 20.65
N LEU A 645 14.23 -21.82 19.70
CA LEU A 645 13.74 -20.44 19.92
C LEU A 645 12.28 -20.33 19.49
N THR A 646 11.46 -19.63 20.27
CA THR A 646 10.12 -19.26 19.84
C THR A 646 10.20 -18.28 18.66
N ALA A 647 9.47 -18.56 17.59
CA ALA A 647 9.46 -17.69 16.41
C ALA A 647 8.13 -17.77 15.67
N ASP A 648 7.88 -16.76 14.87
CA ASP A 648 6.83 -16.81 13.88
C ASP A 648 7.28 -17.62 12.66
N GLU A 649 6.37 -18.37 12.07
CA GLU A 649 6.51 -18.99 10.76
C GLU A 649 5.45 -18.45 9.82
N VAL A 650 5.84 -18.25 8.56
CA VAL A 650 4.94 -17.88 7.46
C VAL A 650 4.68 -19.09 6.58
N THR A 651 3.56 -19.73 6.81
CA THR A 651 3.11 -20.85 5.96
C THR A 651 2.52 -20.31 4.67
N GLN A 652 3.04 -20.79 3.55
CA GLN A 652 2.68 -20.40 2.18
C GLN A 652 2.06 -21.61 1.46
N ILE A 653 0.88 -21.42 0.87
CA ILE A 653 0.20 -22.43 0.08
C ILE A 653 0.25 -22.02 -1.38
N TYR A 654 0.80 -22.89 -2.21
CA TYR A 654 0.92 -22.68 -3.65
C TYR A 654 0.17 -23.74 -4.44
N VAL A 655 -0.22 -23.42 -5.67
CA VAL A 655 -0.75 -24.36 -6.65
C VAL A 655 0.01 -24.31 -7.97
N GLU A 656 0.09 -25.44 -8.62
CA GLU A 656 0.59 -25.65 -9.97
C GLU A 656 -0.43 -26.46 -10.77
N TRP A 657 -0.70 -26.07 -11.99
CA TRP A 657 -1.61 -26.82 -12.90
C TRP A 657 -0.79 -27.79 -13.72
N VAL A 658 -0.99 -29.08 -13.52
CA VAL A 658 -0.23 -30.14 -14.18
C VAL A 658 -0.96 -30.59 -15.44
N GLN A 659 -0.23 -30.63 -16.58
CA GLN A 659 -0.73 -31.15 -17.86
C GLN A 659 -1.97 -30.42 -18.41
N THR A 660 -1.92 -29.09 -18.44
CA THR A 660 -2.99 -28.29 -19.04
C THR A 660 -2.66 -27.90 -20.50
N SER A 661 -3.71 -27.76 -21.32
CA SER A 661 -3.61 -27.22 -22.69
C SER A 661 -3.72 -25.69 -22.74
N VAL A 662 -3.99 -25.05 -21.61
CA VAL A 662 -4.15 -23.59 -21.45
C VAL A 662 -2.92 -23.06 -20.77
N ALA A 663 -2.44 -21.88 -21.20
CA ALA A 663 -1.34 -21.19 -20.52
C ALA A 663 -1.73 -20.79 -19.09
N THR A 664 -0.93 -21.21 -18.12
CA THR A 664 -1.12 -20.94 -16.69
C THR A 664 0.13 -20.30 -16.11
N PRO A 665 0.03 -19.61 -14.96
CA PRO A 665 1.21 -19.33 -14.16
C PRO A 665 1.99 -20.61 -13.85
N ARG A 666 3.32 -20.51 -13.82
CA ARG A 666 4.18 -21.64 -13.39
C ARG A 666 3.88 -22.09 -11.96
N LEU A 667 3.58 -21.14 -11.11
CA LEU A 667 3.25 -21.32 -9.70
C LEU A 667 2.36 -20.16 -9.25
N GLN A 668 1.39 -20.41 -8.37
CA GLN A 668 0.51 -19.37 -7.83
C GLN A 668 0.37 -19.53 -6.33
N LEU A 669 0.71 -18.49 -5.56
CA LEU A 669 0.33 -18.36 -4.15
C LEU A 669 -1.19 -18.27 -4.04
N VAL A 670 -1.81 -19.07 -3.16
CA VAL A 670 -3.28 -19.10 -3.00
C VAL A 670 -3.75 -18.82 -1.58
N ALA A 671 -2.88 -19.04 -0.59
CA ALA A 671 -3.15 -18.69 0.81
C ALA A 671 -1.86 -18.52 1.61
N VAL A 672 -1.93 -17.72 2.66
CA VAL A 672 -0.83 -17.51 3.62
C VAL A 672 -1.37 -17.40 5.04
N THR A 673 -0.54 -17.76 6.01
CA THR A 673 -0.77 -17.42 7.42
C THR A 673 0.56 -17.27 8.15
N ARG A 674 0.58 -16.41 9.16
CA ARG A 674 1.72 -16.23 10.08
C ARG A 674 1.33 -16.73 11.45
N THR A 675 2.13 -17.64 12.03
CA THR A 675 1.81 -18.31 13.28
C THR A 675 3.03 -18.35 14.19
N THR A 676 2.88 -17.90 15.44
CA THR A 676 3.92 -18.02 16.46
C THR A 676 3.96 -19.46 17.00
N THR A 677 5.16 -20.07 17.04
CA THR A 677 5.33 -21.46 17.43
C THR A 677 6.51 -21.59 18.40
N ALA A 678 6.28 -22.15 19.59
CA ALA A 678 7.32 -22.41 20.57
C ALA A 678 8.15 -23.66 20.18
N PRO A 679 9.38 -23.83 20.73
CA PRO A 679 10.21 -25.00 20.49
C PRO A 679 9.47 -26.32 20.75
N GLY A 680 9.51 -27.24 19.81
CA GLY A 680 8.84 -28.54 19.87
C GLY A 680 7.31 -28.48 19.70
N GLN A 681 6.70 -27.32 19.65
CA GLN A 681 5.26 -27.17 19.43
C GLN A 681 4.90 -27.43 17.96
N GLY A 682 3.82 -28.20 17.73
CA GLY A 682 3.18 -28.37 16.42
C GLY A 682 1.83 -27.66 16.40
N ASN A 683 1.55 -26.92 15.33
CA ASN A 683 0.27 -26.25 15.09
C ASN A 683 -0.34 -26.78 13.79
N THR A 684 -1.56 -27.34 13.85
CA THR A 684 -2.31 -27.69 12.65
C THR A 684 -3.07 -26.48 12.15
N LEU A 685 -2.76 -26.07 10.93
CA LEU A 685 -3.31 -24.88 10.27
C LEU A 685 -4.38 -25.35 9.28
N HIS A 686 -5.51 -24.65 9.27
CA HIS A 686 -6.63 -24.92 8.37
C HIS A 686 -6.81 -23.74 7.41
N PHE A 687 -6.98 -24.04 6.12
CA PHE A 687 -7.18 -23.06 5.08
C PHE A 687 -8.48 -23.33 4.32
N THR A 688 -9.19 -22.28 3.98
CA THR A 688 -10.23 -22.26 2.97
C THR A 688 -9.76 -21.35 1.85
N VAL A 689 -9.37 -21.94 0.73
CA VAL A 689 -8.85 -21.24 -0.45
C VAL A 689 -10.01 -20.96 -1.39
N PRO A 690 -10.37 -19.70 -1.61
CA PRO A 690 -11.45 -19.34 -2.53
C PRO A 690 -11.16 -19.82 -3.95
N ALA A 691 -12.18 -20.36 -4.64
CA ALA A 691 -12.06 -20.87 -6.01
C ALA A 691 -11.42 -19.85 -6.98
N ARG A 692 -11.69 -18.57 -6.80
CA ARG A 692 -11.10 -17.47 -7.60
C ARG A 692 -9.57 -17.38 -7.50
N HIS A 693 -8.92 -17.90 -6.44
CA HIS A 693 -7.47 -17.84 -6.26
C HIS A 693 -6.72 -18.84 -7.15
N PHE A 694 -7.41 -19.84 -7.65
CA PHE A 694 -6.86 -20.83 -8.58
C PHE A 694 -7.68 -20.99 -9.87
N ALA A 695 -8.58 -20.06 -10.15
CA ALA A 695 -9.21 -19.91 -11.46
C ALA A 695 -8.23 -19.28 -12.45
N ILE A 696 -8.37 -19.63 -13.73
CA ILE A 696 -7.56 -19.12 -14.84
C ILE A 696 -8.45 -18.35 -15.81
N TYR A 697 -8.01 -17.19 -16.26
CA TYR A 697 -8.69 -16.43 -17.29
C TYR A 697 -8.28 -16.94 -18.67
N THR A 698 -9.26 -17.29 -19.49
CA THR A 698 -9.10 -17.83 -20.83
C THR A 698 -9.78 -16.93 -21.86
N SER A 699 -9.68 -17.25 -23.14
CA SER A 699 -10.44 -16.56 -24.18
C SER A 699 -11.97 -16.61 -24.00
N SER A 700 -12.46 -17.54 -23.16
CA SER A 700 -13.88 -17.70 -22.82
C SER A 700 -14.23 -17.10 -21.46
N GLY A 701 -13.32 -16.38 -20.78
CA GLY A 701 -13.48 -15.84 -19.44
C GLY A 701 -12.84 -16.70 -18.36
N TRP A 702 -13.22 -16.47 -17.09
CA TRP A 702 -12.71 -17.21 -15.93
C TRP A 702 -13.17 -18.67 -15.94
N ALA A 703 -12.23 -19.57 -15.75
CA ALA A 703 -12.48 -21.02 -15.74
C ALA A 703 -11.69 -21.73 -14.63
N SER A 704 -12.29 -22.72 -14.01
CA SER A 704 -11.58 -23.74 -13.24
C SER A 704 -11.17 -24.86 -14.19
N LEU A 705 -9.88 -24.98 -14.44
CA LEU A 705 -9.37 -25.95 -15.41
C LEU A 705 -9.57 -27.39 -14.90
N GLN A 706 -10.07 -28.26 -15.78
CA GLN A 706 -10.12 -29.69 -15.53
C GLN A 706 -8.74 -30.30 -15.73
N CYS A 707 -8.00 -30.47 -14.64
CA CYS A 707 -6.63 -30.98 -14.66
C CYS A 707 -6.27 -31.53 -13.28
N THR A 708 -5.09 -32.10 -13.16
CA THR A 708 -4.47 -32.31 -11.86
C THR A 708 -3.88 -30.98 -11.39
N MET A 709 -4.31 -30.52 -10.23
CA MET A 709 -3.73 -29.37 -9.54
C MET A 709 -2.83 -29.87 -8.41
N ARG A 710 -1.55 -29.53 -8.45
CA ARG A 710 -0.60 -29.86 -7.39
C ARG A 710 -0.57 -28.76 -6.37
N VAL A 711 -0.87 -29.09 -5.13
CA VAL A 711 -0.88 -28.18 -3.98
C VAL A 711 0.42 -28.36 -3.21
N TYR A 712 1.09 -27.24 -2.91
CA TYR A 712 2.29 -27.22 -2.09
C TYR A 712 2.03 -26.45 -0.79
N ALA A 713 2.60 -26.94 0.34
CA ALA A 713 2.53 -26.28 1.63
C ALA A 713 3.91 -26.26 2.30
N GLY A 714 4.39 -25.08 2.68
CA GLY A 714 5.68 -24.91 3.31
C GLY A 714 5.99 -23.48 3.69
N GLY A 715 7.19 -23.22 4.23
CA GLY A 715 7.71 -21.88 4.53
C GLY A 715 8.40 -21.20 3.35
N GLN A 716 8.36 -21.83 2.17
CA GLN A 716 9.04 -21.40 0.95
C GLN A 716 8.35 -21.97 -0.29
N GLN A 717 8.76 -21.51 -1.49
CA GLN A 717 8.32 -22.10 -2.76
C GLN A 717 8.85 -23.54 -2.91
N PRO A 718 8.15 -24.42 -3.69
CA PRO A 718 8.71 -25.70 -4.05
C PRO A 718 10.01 -25.53 -4.88
N ASN A 719 10.98 -26.41 -4.64
CA ASN A 719 12.29 -26.41 -5.32
C ASN A 719 13.08 -25.10 -5.22
N GLN A 720 12.83 -24.29 -4.19
CA GLN A 720 13.45 -22.99 -4.01
C GLN A 720 14.96 -23.10 -3.77
N THR A 721 15.72 -22.23 -4.42
CA THR A 721 17.13 -22.00 -4.17
C THR A 721 17.35 -20.49 -4.03
N PRO A 722 17.97 -19.99 -2.95
CA PRO A 722 18.46 -20.73 -1.77
C PRO A 722 17.31 -21.29 -0.90
N ASN A 723 17.59 -22.34 -0.15
CA ASN A 723 16.63 -22.97 0.77
C ASN A 723 16.62 -22.28 2.14
N VAL A 724 15.44 -22.15 2.77
CA VAL A 724 15.28 -21.52 4.09
C VAL A 724 15.37 -22.51 5.27
N GLY A 725 15.71 -23.78 5.03
CA GLY A 725 15.86 -24.78 6.09
C GLY A 725 14.54 -25.42 6.55
N SER A 726 13.44 -25.23 5.82
CA SER A 726 12.19 -25.96 6.02
C SER A 726 11.85 -26.81 4.79
N ASN A 727 11.08 -27.89 5.01
CA ASN A 727 10.58 -28.72 3.91
C ASN A 727 9.32 -28.12 3.29
N VAL A 728 9.01 -28.57 2.07
CA VAL A 728 7.76 -28.29 1.36
C VAL A 728 7.06 -29.62 1.09
N LEU A 729 5.79 -29.72 1.44
CA LEU A 729 4.94 -30.88 1.14
C LEU A 729 4.19 -30.64 -0.17
N ALA A 730 3.86 -31.72 -0.87
CA ALA A 730 3.07 -31.68 -2.09
C ALA A 730 1.95 -32.74 -2.04
N ALA A 731 0.79 -32.40 -2.58
CA ALA A 731 -0.33 -33.31 -2.77
C ALA A 731 -1.14 -32.92 -4.01
N ASP A 732 -1.67 -33.92 -4.71
CA ASP A 732 -2.43 -33.70 -5.94
C ASP A 732 -3.94 -33.69 -5.67
N VAL A 733 -4.63 -32.78 -6.32
CA VAL A 733 -6.10 -32.62 -6.33
C VAL A 733 -6.58 -32.74 -7.76
N ILE A 734 -7.55 -33.62 -8.03
CA ILE A 734 -8.13 -33.76 -9.37
C ILE A 734 -9.34 -32.82 -9.47
N VAL A 735 -9.25 -31.82 -10.35
CA VAL A 735 -10.39 -30.95 -10.66
C VAL A 735 -11.29 -31.73 -11.65
N ILE A 736 -12.41 -32.22 -11.18
CA ILE A 736 -13.35 -33.04 -11.93
C ILE A 736 -14.37 -32.19 -12.69
N LYS A 737 -15.06 -32.84 -13.66
CA LYS A 737 -16.08 -32.20 -14.50
C LYS A 737 -17.36 -31.85 -13.71
#